data_fb1b89a7285c6580f49ee539d8279568
#
_entry.id   fb1b89a7285c6580f49ee539d8279568
#
_cell.length_a   1.000
_cell.length_b   1.000
_cell.length_c   1.000
_cell.angle_alpha   90.00
_cell.angle_beta   90.00
_cell.angle_gamma   90.00
#
_symmetry.space_group_name_H-M   'P 1'
#
loop_
_entity.id
_entity.type
_entity.pdbx_description
1 polymer ?
#
loop_
_entity_poly.entity_id
_entity_poly.type
_entity_poly.pdbx_seq_one_letter_code
_entity_poly.pdbx_strand_id
1 'polypeptide(L)'
;MPDEQTADMTPSLDDTYFPAPSEYDPHISVTQWQEILRDPELTTPDTLAMLLTMLRLGGEATCMDLSRQGGKSPWHYNALGMNLGRRICAKCHIPAYKTGDRTMYYIVPFRGHWLKGRKHYAWKLREELREALARLESGSSGPRFSKAARQHMQKNIILYGPPGTGKTWLTHKYAVAIIEERPLEDLKAEDPAAVRARFAAYRQQGLIEFTTFHQSYSYEDFIEGIRPVIEEGEAETGGKIAYRVEDGVFKRFCHQAETETLAESLRDDLSVFGGIAVNSSPVIWKVSLAGTGDNPVRTECLGNDHIRIGWDAYGKDITEETDFTAGGRGVLEAFIQKMRVGDIVVSCYSESMTDAIGIVTGEYEWHDEYPAYKRLRKVRWLVKDIRQDILELNNGIKMTLSTVYQLKNINLEDLIGILREHWPAPSPAMSPARRQNRVFIIDEINRGNIAGIFGELITLIEPSKRLGAAEPLKVRLPYSRAEFGVPDNVYILGTMNTADRSLTALDIALRRRFAFERIAPVSDLLKSMQLGNSSYTVADLLRTMNRRIAALIDQEHCIGHAPFMGLPKGKVPISELADIFRHVILPLLEEYFFEDWQKIRLVLNDQRKCDTANQFVVAADAPEDLFGPEYAPPEPDWRINPKALARMNAYAQIIDAAATCTEDPEADEVAEEMEADYDSATSRDKTSSPNFTPPESLDEAMRCAVLQTEEYKDIVFIKFDSQHYAIYDNRSKNKIPNQRQFCLKFVDSDSLFRDVKLQEGCTTYQCIRAIMSALQDRQQ
;
A
#
# COMPACT_ATOMS: atom_id res chain seq x y z
N MET A 1 -31.64 49.35 66.31
CA MET A 1 -31.57 47.94 66.52
C MET A 1 -32.95 47.39 66.23
N PRO A 2 -33.11 46.69 65.13
CA PRO A 2 -33.46 45.28 65.16
C PRO A 2 -32.61 44.41 64.19
N ASP A 3 -32.49 43.16 64.58
CA ASP A 3 -31.72 42.10 63.94
C ASP A 3 -32.26 41.72 62.58
N GLU A 4 -31.38 41.74 61.60
CA GLU A 4 -31.61 41.06 60.32
C GLU A 4 -30.99 39.64 60.37
N GLN A 5 -31.83 38.63 60.40
CA GLN A 5 -31.51 37.27 60.13
C GLN A 5 -31.28 37.15 58.62
N THR A 6 -30.02 37.08 58.19
CA THR A 6 -29.62 36.65 56.85
C THR A 6 -29.72 35.15 56.79
N ALA A 7 -30.74 34.66 56.10
CA ALA A 7 -30.84 33.28 55.70
C ALA A 7 -29.68 32.94 54.72
N ASP A 8 -28.85 31.98 55.11
CA ASP A 8 -27.77 31.39 54.32
C ASP A 8 -28.39 30.52 53.22
N MET A 9 -28.70 31.12 52.05
CA MET A 9 -29.09 30.42 50.86
C MET A 9 -27.82 30.08 50.08
N THR A 10 -27.22 28.91 50.35
CA THR A 10 -26.26 28.31 49.42
C THR A 10 -26.99 28.10 48.08
N PRO A 11 -26.52 28.74 46.97
CA PRO A 11 -27.16 28.55 45.68
C PRO A 11 -27.00 27.08 45.27
N SER A 12 -28.07 26.49 44.75
CA SER A 12 -28.01 25.12 44.20
C SER A 12 -26.98 25.09 43.10
N LEU A 13 -26.31 23.96 42.93
CA LEU A 13 -25.26 23.74 41.88
C LEU A 13 -25.76 24.12 40.48
N ASP A 14 -27.07 24.18 40.26
CA ASP A 14 -27.72 24.48 38.97
C ASP A 14 -27.80 26.00 38.64
N ASP A 15 -27.68 26.89 39.65
CA ASP A 15 -27.75 28.34 39.45
C ASP A 15 -26.41 28.96 38.99
N THR A 16 -25.37 28.18 38.88
CA THR A 16 -24.05 28.64 38.41
C THR A 16 -23.90 28.66 36.89
N TYR A 17 -24.81 28.04 36.17
CA TYR A 17 -24.75 27.95 34.68
C TYR A 17 -25.72 28.93 34.03
N PHE A 18 -25.21 29.65 33.04
CA PHE A 18 -25.98 30.60 32.23
C PHE A 18 -26.43 29.95 30.90
N PRO A 19 -27.67 30.21 30.44
CA PRO A 19 -28.78 30.82 31.17
C PRO A 19 -29.35 29.87 32.24
N ALA A 20 -29.98 30.44 33.27
CA ALA A 20 -30.75 29.63 34.20
C ALA A 20 -31.93 28.95 33.47
N PRO A 21 -32.38 27.75 33.89
CA PRO A 21 -33.52 27.09 33.23
C PRO A 21 -34.80 27.93 33.20
N SER A 22 -34.99 28.80 34.20
CA SER A 22 -36.11 29.76 34.26
C SER A 22 -35.99 30.91 33.25
N GLU A 23 -34.79 31.21 32.75
CA GLU A 23 -34.56 32.28 31.78
C GLU A 23 -34.68 31.80 30.33
N TYR A 24 -34.23 30.60 30.06
CA TYR A 24 -34.32 30.03 28.71
C TYR A 24 -34.20 28.49 28.72
N ASP A 25 -35.23 27.87 28.17
CA ASP A 25 -35.23 26.46 27.83
C ASP A 25 -35.70 26.31 26.37
N PRO A 26 -34.93 25.64 25.52
CA PRO A 26 -35.34 25.34 24.12
C PRO A 26 -36.47 24.31 24.05
N HIS A 27 -36.84 23.65 25.14
CA HIS A 27 -37.87 22.59 25.24
C HIS A 27 -37.69 21.46 24.20
N ILE A 28 -36.46 21.07 23.94
CA ILE A 28 -36.14 19.96 23.01
C ILE A 28 -36.05 18.67 23.82
N SER A 29 -36.99 17.75 23.61
CA SER A 29 -36.98 16.44 24.26
C SER A 29 -35.83 15.54 23.77
N VAL A 30 -35.53 14.50 24.56
CA VAL A 30 -34.48 13.48 24.17
C VAL A 30 -34.74 12.89 22.80
N THR A 31 -36.01 12.60 22.48
CA THR A 31 -36.37 12.04 21.14
C THR A 31 -36.12 13.05 20.03
N GLN A 32 -36.48 14.31 20.21
CA GLN A 32 -36.19 15.37 19.24
C GLN A 32 -34.68 15.60 19.08
N TRP A 33 -33.92 15.55 20.20
CA TRP A 33 -32.47 15.58 20.11
C TRP A 33 -31.90 14.41 19.31
N GLN A 34 -32.45 13.20 19.44
CA GLN A 34 -32.02 12.05 18.61
C GLN A 34 -32.30 12.27 17.12
N GLU A 35 -33.42 12.93 16.77
CA GLU A 35 -33.73 13.32 15.40
C GLU A 35 -32.77 14.41 14.89
N ILE A 36 -32.51 15.43 15.67
CA ILE A 36 -31.56 16.53 15.37
C ILE A 36 -30.13 15.95 15.16
N LEU A 37 -29.72 15.03 16.01
CA LEU A 37 -28.40 14.38 15.89
C LEU A 37 -28.27 13.48 14.68
N ARG A 38 -29.38 12.93 14.17
CA ARG A 38 -29.42 12.09 12.94
C ARG A 38 -29.57 12.90 11.67
N ASP A 39 -30.02 14.12 11.74
CA ASP A 39 -30.20 14.99 10.57
C ASP A 39 -28.88 15.64 10.15
N PRO A 40 -28.32 15.29 8.96
CA PRO A 40 -27.04 15.81 8.51
C PRO A 40 -27.06 17.30 8.16
N GLU A 41 -28.23 17.88 7.91
CA GLU A 41 -28.38 19.31 7.66
C GLU A 41 -28.30 20.10 8.98
N LEU A 42 -28.72 19.51 10.08
CA LEU A 42 -28.67 20.13 11.41
C LEU A 42 -27.32 19.84 12.10
N THR A 43 -26.92 18.59 12.16
CA THR A 43 -25.73 18.13 12.87
C THR A 43 -24.71 17.59 11.88
N THR A 44 -23.70 18.42 11.56
CA THR A 44 -22.58 17.99 10.70
C THR A 44 -21.69 16.96 11.39
N PRO A 45 -20.90 16.15 10.65
CA PRO A 45 -19.96 15.20 11.24
C PRO A 45 -19.01 15.83 12.26
N ASP A 46 -18.46 17.00 11.96
CA ASP A 46 -17.58 17.73 12.88
C ASP A 46 -18.33 18.20 14.14
N THR A 47 -19.58 18.59 14.00
CA THR A 47 -20.43 18.97 15.14
C THR A 47 -20.73 17.76 16.02
N LEU A 48 -21.07 16.60 15.41
CA LEU A 48 -21.32 15.38 16.18
C LEU A 48 -20.05 14.89 16.89
N ALA A 49 -18.90 14.92 16.21
CA ALA A 49 -17.61 14.58 16.81
C ALA A 49 -17.28 15.48 18.02
N MET A 50 -17.55 16.78 17.91
CA MET A 50 -17.39 17.72 19.01
C MET A 50 -18.30 17.34 20.20
N LEU A 51 -19.59 17.08 19.97
CA LEU A 51 -20.55 16.70 20.99
C LEU A 51 -20.21 15.40 21.71
N LEU A 52 -19.78 14.37 20.96
CA LEU A 52 -19.31 13.10 21.53
C LEU A 52 -18.02 13.27 22.33
N THR A 53 -17.11 14.14 21.88
CA THR A 53 -15.91 14.48 22.65
C THR A 53 -16.29 15.18 23.97
N MET A 54 -17.26 16.10 23.95
CA MET A 54 -17.77 16.70 25.17
C MET A 54 -18.41 15.68 26.11
N LEU A 55 -19.16 14.71 25.58
CA LEU A 55 -19.76 13.65 26.39
C LEU A 55 -18.67 12.81 27.10
N ARG A 56 -17.61 12.43 26.40
CA ARG A 56 -16.46 11.69 26.96
C ARG A 56 -15.66 12.49 27.99
N LEU A 57 -15.67 13.82 27.90
CA LEU A 57 -15.06 14.71 28.88
C LEU A 57 -16.00 14.97 30.10
N GLY A 58 -17.08 14.20 30.25
CA GLY A 58 -18.02 14.31 31.35
C GLY A 58 -19.21 15.25 31.08
N GLY A 59 -19.38 15.70 29.84
CA GLY A 59 -20.48 16.58 29.41
C GLY A 59 -20.18 18.06 29.51
N GLU A 60 -18.97 18.43 29.91
CA GLU A 60 -18.51 19.81 30.03
C GLU A 60 -17.10 19.99 29.46
N ALA A 61 -16.88 21.04 28.67
CA ALA A 61 -15.59 21.37 28.09
C ALA A 61 -15.45 22.83 27.69
N THR A 62 -14.23 23.36 27.70
CA THR A 62 -13.91 24.62 27.03
C THR A 62 -13.53 24.37 25.57
N CYS A 63 -13.61 25.38 24.71
CA CYS A 63 -13.08 25.29 23.32
C CYS A 63 -11.58 24.96 23.28
N MET A 64 -10.84 25.30 24.35
CA MET A 64 -9.42 24.91 24.47
C MET A 64 -9.25 23.42 24.75
N ASP A 65 -10.12 22.83 25.59
CA ASP A 65 -10.07 21.39 25.88
C ASP A 65 -10.43 20.58 24.61
N LEU A 66 -11.45 21.04 23.89
CA LEU A 66 -11.82 20.45 22.60
C LEU A 66 -10.70 20.59 21.56
N SER A 67 -10.00 21.73 21.55
CA SER A 67 -8.84 21.96 20.69
C SER A 67 -7.69 20.99 20.97
N ARG A 68 -7.41 20.71 22.25
CA ARG A 68 -6.37 19.73 22.65
C ARG A 68 -6.71 18.31 22.25
N GLN A 69 -7.98 17.92 22.30
CA GLN A 69 -8.43 16.58 21.94
C GLN A 69 -8.56 16.37 20.42
N GLY A 70 -9.08 17.37 19.72
CA GLY A 70 -9.43 17.23 18.29
C GLY A 70 -8.49 17.95 17.32
N GLY A 71 -7.42 18.62 17.80
CA GLY A 71 -6.36 19.20 16.97
C GLY A 71 -6.76 20.42 16.13
N LYS A 72 -8.02 20.89 16.18
CA LYS A 72 -8.47 22.10 15.48
C LYS A 72 -8.36 23.32 16.41
N SER A 73 -8.40 24.54 15.85
CA SER A 73 -8.32 25.75 16.62
C SER A 73 -9.54 25.91 17.56
N PRO A 74 -9.42 26.61 18.73
CA PRO A 74 -10.54 26.87 19.59
C PRO A 74 -11.70 27.64 18.90
N TRP A 75 -11.37 28.49 17.93
CA TRP A 75 -12.35 29.21 17.12
C TRP A 75 -13.20 28.29 16.24
N HIS A 76 -12.63 27.19 15.76
CA HIS A 76 -13.35 26.17 15.00
C HIS A 76 -14.48 25.57 15.84
N TYR A 77 -14.19 25.16 17.09
CA TYR A 77 -15.20 24.57 17.97
C TYR A 77 -16.27 25.59 18.39
N ASN A 78 -15.87 26.84 18.62
CA ASN A 78 -16.82 27.91 18.86
C ASN A 78 -17.79 28.10 17.68
N ALA A 79 -17.27 28.10 16.46
CA ALA A 79 -18.09 28.18 15.25
C ALA A 79 -19.03 26.98 15.09
N LEU A 80 -18.61 25.75 15.42
CA LEU A 80 -19.46 24.56 15.37
C LEU A 80 -20.67 24.70 16.31
N GLY A 81 -20.47 25.11 17.57
CA GLY A 81 -21.52 25.30 18.54
C GLY A 81 -22.51 26.38 18.13
N MET A 82 -22.00 27.52 17.65
CA MET A 82 -22.83 28.64 17.15
C MET A 82 -23.67 28.22 15.92
N ASN A 83 -23.05 27.51 14.98
CA ASN A 83 -23.74 27.09 13.75
C ASN A 83 -24.77 25.99 14.00
N LEU A 84 -24.51 25.06 14.93
CA LEU A 84 -25.49 24.07 15.36
C LEU A 84 -26.75 24.76 15.87
N GLY A 85 -26.60 25.65 16.86
CA GLY A 85 -27.76 26.37 17.43
C GLY A 85 -28.51 27.20 16.38
N ARG A 86 -27.79 27.84 15.43
CA ARG A 86 -28.41 28.62 14.35
C ARG A 86 -29.25 27.73 13.44
N ARG A 87 -28.74 26.55 13.03
CA ARG A 87 -29.47 25.61 12.17
C ARG A 87 -30.70 25.05 12.88
N ILE A 88 -30.59 24.71 14.17
CA ILE A 88 -31.72 24.24 14.99
C ILE A 88 -32.80 25.31 15.07
N CYS A 89 -32.45 26.57 15.40
CA CYS A 89 -33.41 27.66 15.44
C CYS A 89 -34.13 27.85 14.11
N ALA A 90 -33.39 27.79 12.99
CA ALA A 90 -33.97 28.02 11.67
C ALA A 90 -34.88 26.86 11.20
N LYS A 91 -34.48 25.60 11.39
CA LYS A 91 -35.22 24.45 10.86
C LYS A 91 -36.31 23.94 11.80
N CYS A 92 -36.05 24.00 13.13
CA CYS A 92 -37.01 23.54 14.13
C CYS A 92 -37.90 24.66 14.70
N HIS A 93 -37.76 25.89 14.18
CA HIS A 93 -38.53 27.07 14.62
C HIS A 93 -38.40 27.38 16.14
N ILE A 94 -37.24 27.05 16.71
CA ILE A 94 -36.97 27.28 18.12
C ILE A 94 -36.48 28.74 18.31
N PRO A 95 -37.05 29.52 19.22
CA PRO A 95 -36.59 30.86 19.45
C PRO A 95 -35.18 30.90 20.01
N ALA A 96 -34.28 31.68 19.40
CA ALA A 96 -32.93 31.87 19.92
C ALA A 96 -32.96 32.79 21.14
N TYR A 97 -32.05 32.52 22.10
CA TYR A 97 -31.88 33.42 23.27
C TYR A 97 -31.26 34.76 22.84
N LYS A 98 -31.84 35.86 23.32
CA LYS A 98 -31.39 37.22 23.04
C LYS A 98 -31.07 37.99 24.31
N THR A 99 -29.92 38.65 24.34
CA THR A 99 -29.53 39.57 25.40
C THR A 99 -29.20 40.92 24.75
N GLY A 100 -30.09 41.90 24.92
CA GLY A 100 -30.01 43.17 24.20
C GLY A 100 -30.06 42.92 22.69
N ASP A 101 -29.11 43.49 21.92
CA ASP A 101 -28.99 43.33 20.47
C ASP A 101 -28.27 42.06 20.03
N ARG A 102 -27.81 41.21 20.95
CA ARG A 102 -27.02 40.01 20.64
C ARG A 102 -27.86 38.74 20.69
N THR A 103 -27.79 37.92 19.61
CA THR A 103 -28.41 36.62 19.57
C THR A 103 -27.34 35.54 19.87
N MET A 104 -27.61 34.71 20.87
CA MET A 104 -26.68 33.69 21.37
C MET A 104 -27.13 32.28 20.96
N TYR A 105 -26.78 31.81 19.77
CA TYR A 105 -27.21 30.52 19.24
C TYR A 105 -26.63 29.31 19.97
N TYR A 106 -25.40 29.42 20.51
CA TYR A 106 -24.77 28.30 21.22
C TYR A 106 -25.50 27.88 22.49
N ILE A 107 -26.37 28.73 23.02
CA ILE A 107 -27.19 28.46 24.20
C ILE A 107 -28.27 27.40 23.93
N VAL A 108 -28.65 27.17 22.66
CA VAL A 108 -29.60 26.12 22.31
C VAL A 108 -29.10 24.74 22.71
N PRO A 109 -27.90 24.29 22.27
CA PRO A 109 -27.35 22.99 22.67
C PRO A 109 -26.65 23.02 24.04
N PHE A 110 -26.19 24.17 24.53
CA PHE A 110 -25.32 24.25 25.71
C PHE A 110 -25.87 25.25 26.77
N ARG A 111 -25.51 24.96 28.02
CA ARG A 111 -25.40 25.94 29.09
C ARG A 111 -23.91 26.17 29.36
N GLY A 112 -23.53 27.25 30.03
CA GLY A 112 -22.10 27.42 30.30
C GLY A 112 -21.84 28.40 31.45
N HIS A 113 -20.61 28.46 31.91
CA HIS A 113 -20.15 29.33 32.96
C HIS A 113 -18.68 29.75 32.79
N TRP A 114 -18.29 30.82 33.46
CA TRP A 114 -16.91 31.26 33.53
C TRP A 114 -16.12 30.44 34.59
N LEU A 115 -15.05 29.80 34.19
CA LEU A 115 -14.19 29.06 35.12
C LEU A 115 -13.48 30.05 36.06
N LYS A 116 -13.66 29.88 37.41
CA LYS A 116 -12.99 30.71 38.45
C LYS A 116 -11.46 30.60 38.26
N GLY A 117 -10.80 31.78 38.14
CA GLY A 117 -9.32 31.83 37.94
C GLY A 117 -8.81 31.55 36.53
N ARG A 118 -9.66 31.25 35.55
CA ARG A 118 -9.34 31.11 34.14
C ARG A 118 -10.14 32.07 33.28
N LYS A 119 -9.51 32.66 32.27
CA LYS A 119 -10.20 33.56 31.32
C LYS A 119 -10.95 32.75 30.23
N HIS A 120 -11.54 31.61 30.59
CA HIS A 120 -12.16 30.69 29.65
C HIS A 120 -13.61 30.37 30.06
N TYR A 121 -14.48 30.31 29.06
CA TYR A 121 -15.88 29.95 29.19
C TYR A 121 -16.04 28.45 28.92
N ALA A 122 -16.63 27.69 29.84
CA ALA A 122 -16.92 26.27 29.68
C ALA A 122 -18.37 26.09 29.23
N TRP A 123 -18.56 25.18 28.28
CA TRP A 123 -19.87 24.72 27.83
C TRP A 123 -20.23 23.40 28.49
N LYS A 124 -21.48 23.30 28.94
CA LYS A 124 -22.07 22.07 29.46
C LYS A 124 -23.20 21.65 28.54
N LEU A 125 -23.22 20.38 28.14
CA LEU A 125 -24.32 19.78 27.37
C LEU A 125 -25.61 19.88 28.17
N ARG A 126 -26.75 20.24 27.52
CA ARG A 126 -28.06 20.09 28.14
C ARG A 126 -28.34 18.64 28.46
N GLU A 127 -29.07 18.36 29.54
CA GLU A 127 -29.26 16.99 30.02
C GLU A 127 -29.98 16.12 28.98
N GLU A 128 -30.98 16.64 28.26
CA GLU A 128 -31.70 15.94 27.20
C GLU A 128 -30.77 15.60 26.01
N LEU A 129 -29.88 16.55 25.65
CA LEU A 129 -28.87 16.33 24.62
C LEU A 129 -27.82 15.30 25.07
N ARG A 130 -27.39 15.36 26.31
CA ARG A 130 -26.45 14.41 26.91
C ARG A 130 -27.02 13.01 26.91
N GLU A 131 -28.31 12.86 27.33
CA GLU A 131 -29.00 11.58 27.32
C GLU A 131 -29.20 11.04 25.89
N ALA A 132 -29.56 11.92 24.93
CA ALA A 132 -29.67 11.53 23.52
C ALA A 132 -28.34 11.05 22.95
N LEU A 133 -27.23 11.71 23.27
CA LEU A 133 -25.87 11.30 22.88
C LEU A 133 -25.46 9.98 23.55
N ALA A 134 -25.75 9.79 24.86
CA ALA A 134 -25.48 8.58 25.59
C ALA A 134 -26.28 7.36 25.03
N ARG A 135 -27.55 7.58 24.67
CA ARG A 135 -28.34 6.55 23.97
C ARG A 135 -27.84 6.25 22.57
N LEU A 136 -27.30 7.22 21.91
CA LEU A 136 -26.68 7.08 20.58
C LEU A 136 -25.35 6.26 20.67
N GLU A 137 -24.60 6.44 21.76
CA GLU A 137 -23.36 5.71 22.04
C GLU A 137 -23.63 4.28 22.62
N SER A 138 -24.65 4.08 23.45
CA SER A 138 -24.99 2.80 24.10
C SER A 138 -25.95 1.91 23.29
N GLY A 139 -26.61 2.42 22.29
CA GLY A 139 -27.59 1.73 21.45
C GLY A 139 -26.99 0.83 20.38
N SER A 140 -25.91 0.13 20.65
CA SER A 140 -25.24 -0.80 19.71
C SER A 140 -25.80 -2.23 19.76
N SER A 141 -27.05 -2.43 19.34
CA SER A 141 -27.48 -3.70 18.76
C SER A 141 -28.24 -3.42 17.46
N GLY A 142 -27.44 -3.22 16.39
CA GLY A 142 -27.75 -3.01 14.98
C GLY A 142 -28.97 -2.14 14.64
N PRO A 143 -28.93 -1.20 13.75
CA PRO A 143 -28.40 -1.35 12.40
C PRO A 143 -27.59 -0.13 11.91
N ARG A 144 -26.66 -0.41 11.03
CA ARG A 144 -26.10 0.49 10.01
C ARG A 144 -25.93 1.95 10.42
N PHE A 145 -24.76 2.28 10.96
CA PHE A 145 -24.27 3.64 11.01
C PHE A 145 -24.36 4.28 9.63
N SER A 146 -25.11 5.39 9.55
CA SER A 146 -25.18 6.21 8.36
C SER A 146 -23.79 6.72 8.00
N LYS A 147 -23.55 6.91 6.72
CA LYS A 147 -22.36 7.32 5.97
C LYS A 147 -21.47 8.43 6.60
N ALA A 148 -21.89 9.11 7.68
CA ALA A 148 -21.26 10.32 8.23
C ALA A 148 -20.28 10.10 9.40
N ALA A 149 -20.26 8.92 10.03
CA ALA A 149 -19.32 8.60 11.13
C ALA A 149 -18.16 7.71 10.69
N ARG A 150 -18.02 7.48 9.38
CA ARG A 150 -16.86 6.79 8.82
C ARG A 150 -15.70 7.77 8.82
N GLN A 151 -14.69 7.48 9.61
CA GLN A 151 -13.37 8.04 9.44
C GLN A 151 -12.94 7.70 8.01
N HIS A 152 -13.14 8.63 7.06
CA HIS A 152 -12.66 8.45 5.70
C HIS A 152 -11.15 8.30 5.79
N MET A 153 -10.66 7.08 5.63
CA MET A 153 -9.23 6.86 5.48
C MET A 153 -8.72 7.74 4.34
N GLN A 154 -7.57 8.35 4.56
CA GLN A 154 -6.94 9.18 3.54
C GLN A 154 -6.69 8.33 2.29
N LYS A 155 -6.88 8.93 1.10
CA LYS A 155 -6.69 8.22 -0.17
C LYS A 155 -5.24 7.78 -0.39
N ASN A 156 -4.29 8.53 0.16
CA ASN A 156 -2.86 8.26 0.04
C ASN A 156 -2.25 8.30 1.44
N ILE A 157 -1.66 7.20 1.89
CA ILE A 157 -1.07 7.06 3.22
C ILE A 157 0.35 6.51 3.09
N ILE A 158 1.28 7.04 3.87
CA ILE A 158 2.61 6.46 4.05
C ILE A 158 2.81 6.09 5.51
N LEU A 159 3.02 4.80 5.77
CA LEU A 159 3.43 4.27 7.07
C LEU A 159 4.95 4.38 7.16
N TYR A 160 5.46 5.23 8.06
CA TYR A 160 6.89 5.47 8.18
C TYR A 160 7.40 5.22 9.59
N GLY A 161 8.69 4.95 9.72
CA GLY A 161 9.36 4.75 11.02
C GLY A 161 10.50 3.76 10.95
N PRO A 162 11.10 3.41 12.09
CA PRO A 162 12.25 2.51 12.17
C PRO A 162 12.00 1.13 11.55
N PRO A 163 13.02 0.43 11.07
CA PRO A 163 12.91 -0.93 10.58
C PRO A 163 12.42 -1.88 11.69
N GLY A 164 11.74 -2.97 11.31
CA GLY A 164 11.28 -3.97 12.27
C GLY A 164 10.11 -3.53 13.17
N THR A 165 9.36 -2.48 12.81
CA THR A 165 8.15 -2.03 13.53
C THR A 165 6.85 -2.62 12.99
N GLY A 166 6.92 -3.54 12.01
CA GLY A 166 5.77 -4.21 11.44
C GLY A 166 4.96 -3.39 10.44
N LYS A 167 5.56 -2.38 9.79
CA LYS A 167 4.91 -1.51 8.79
C LYS A 167 4.25 -2.31 7.67
N THR A 168 5.00 -3.19 7.00
CA THR A 168 4.50 -4.02 5.89
C THR A 168 3.36 -4.94 6.36
N TRP A 169 3.45 -5.51 7.56
CA TRP A 169 2.37 -6.31 8.13
C TRP A 169 1.11 -5.46 8.42
N LEU A 170 1.29 -4.22 8.88
CA LEU A 170 0.19 -3.31 9.17
C LEU A 170 -0.55 -2.91 7.88
N THR A 171 0.11 -2.90 6.71
CA THR A 171 -0.56 -2.63 5.42
C THR A 171 -1.68 -3.63 5.14
N HIS A 172 -1.59 -4.88 5.61
CA HIS A 172 -2.65 -5.86 5.46
C HIS A 172 -3.93 -5.43 6.19
N LYS A 173 -3.79 -4.90 7.41
CA LYS A 173 -4.92 -4.40 8.20
C LYS A 173 -5.54 -3.16 7.58
N TYR A 174 -4.70 -2.22 7.10
CA TYR A 174 -5.18 -1.03 6.39
C TYR A 174 -5.94 -1.40 5.11
N ALA A 175 -5.40 -2.31 4.30
CA ALA A 175 -6.02 -2.72 3.06
C ALA A 175 -7.39 -3.37 3.30
N VAL A 176 -7.48 -4.30 4.24
CA VAL A 176 -8.74 -4.95 4.62
C VAL A 176 -9.74 -3.92 5.18
N ALA A 177 -9.28 -3.01 6.06
CA ALA A 177 -10.12 -1.95 6.63
C ALA A 177 -10.70 -1.02 5.55
N ILE A 178 -9.89 -0.64 4.55
CA ILE A 178 -10.30 0.21 3.41
C ILE A 178 -11.35 -0.50 2.55
N ILE A 179 -11.12 -1.77 2.19
CA ILE A 179 -12.01 -2.54 1.31
C ILE A 179 -13.35 -2.81 2.00
N GLU A 180 -13.32 -3.19 3.29
CA GLU A 180 -14.52 -3.45 4.08
C GLU A 180 -15.19 -2.19 4.64
N GLU A 181 -14.56 -1.03 4.47
CA GLU A 181 -14.98 0.26 5.03
C GLU A 181 -15.23 0.19 6.56
N ARG A 182 -14.33 -0.49 7.25
CA ARG A 182 -14.36 -0.67 8.71
C ARG A 182 -13.28 0.18 9.39
N PRO A 183 -13.49 0.57 10.65
CA PRO A 183 -12.45 1.22 11.45
C PRO A 183 -11.20 0.34 11.56
N LEU A 184 -10.02 0.94 11.44
CA LEU A 184 -8.75 0.23 11.57
C LEU A 184 -8.59 -0.42 12.95
N GLU A 185 -9.13 0.21 14.00
CA GLU A 185 -9.04 -0.28 15.38
C GLU A 185 -9.74 -1.64 15.55
N ASP A 186 -10.84 -1.87 14.82
CA ASP A 186 -11.53 -3.16 14.83
C ASP A 186 -10.60 -4.25 14.27
N LEU A 187 -9.90 -3.95 13.17
CA LEU A 187 -8.95 -4.89 12.53
C LEU A 187 -7.69 -5.11 13.37
N LYS A 188 -7.30 -4.13 14.20
CA LYS A 188 -6.17 -4.28 15.13
C LYS A 188 -6.50 -5.27 16.26
N ALA A 189 -7.77 -5.35 16.65
CA ALA A 189 -8.26 -6.26 17.69
C ALA A 189 -8.56 -7.70 17.19
N GLU A 190 -8.68 -7.90 15.87
CA GLU A 190 -8.98 -9.20 15.27
C GLU A 190 -7.77 -10.14 15.24
N ASP A 191 -8.07 -11.46 15.14
CA ASP A 191 -7.06 -12.48 14.94
C ASP A 191 -6.22 -12.19 13.68
N PRO A 192 -4.89 -12.09 13.80
CA PRO A 192 -4.00 -11.86 12.69
C PRO A 192 -4.12 -12.87 11.54
N ALA A 193 -4.45 -14.13 11.82
CA ALA A 193 -4.61 -15.17 10.81
C ALA A 193 -5.87 -14.92 9.95
N ALA A 194 -6.97 -14.50 10.57
CA ALA A 194 -8.21 -14.18 9.87
C ALA A 194 -8.04 -12.95 8.95
N VAL A 195 -7.31 -11.92 9.40
CA VAL A 195 -7.01 -10.75 8.57
C VAL A 195 -6.14 -11.12 7.38
N ARG A 196 -5.10 -11.97 7.57
CA ARG A 196 -4.24 -12.45 6.48
C ARG A 196 -5.01 -13.26 5.43
N ALA A 197 -5.93 -14.11 5.86
CA ALA A 197 -6.75 -14.90 4.94
C ALA A 197 -7.63 -14.00 4.05
N ARG A 198 -8.27 -12.96 4.62
CA ARG A 198 -9.05 -11.97 3.86
C ARG A 198 -8.18 -11.14 2.93
N PHE A 199 -7.02 -10.69 3.40
CA PHE A 199 -6.05 -9.98 2.56
C PHE A 199 -5.64 -10.82 1.34
N ALA A 200 -5.33 -12.12 1.52
CA ALA A 200 -5.00 -13.02 0.44
C ALA A 200 -6.16 -13.21 -0.55
N ALA A 201 -7.39 -13.34 -0.04
CA ALA A 201 -8.59 -13.44 -0.87
C ALA A 201 -8.83 -12.17 -1.70
N TYR A 202 -8.71 -10.98 -1.11
CA TYR A 202 -8.85 -9.71 -1.84
C TYR A 202 -7.73 -9.49 -2.86
N ARG A 203 -6.52 -9.96 -2.58
CA ARG A 203 -5.42 -9.92 -3.56
C ARG A 203 -5.72 -10.83 -4.76
N GLN A 204 -6.24 -12.03 -4.54
CA GLN A 204 -6.68 -12.93 -5.62
C GLN A 204 -7.81 -12.35 -6.46
N GLN A 205 -8.69 -11.55 -5.85
CA GLN A 205 -9.78 -10.83 -6.52
C GLN A 205 -9.29 -9.57 -7.28
N GLY A 206 -8.00 -9.22 -7.21
CA GLY A 206 -7.46 -8.01 -7.83
C GLY A 206 -7.84 -6.71 -7.12
N LEU A 207 -8.42 -6.77 -5.91
CA LEU A 207 -8.74 -5.57 -5.11
C LEU A 207 -7.52 -5.00 -4.39
N ILE A 208 -6.46 -5.79 -4.26
CA ILE A 208 -5.18 -5.40 -3.68
C ILE A 208 -4.07 -5.72 -4.68
N GLU A 209 -3.27 -4.73 -5.03
CA GLU A 209 -2.01 -4.89 -5.76
C GLU A 209 -0.85 -4.49 -4.87
N PHE A 210 0.29 -5.17 -5.03
CA PHE A 210 1.48 -4.96 -4.20
C PHE A 210 2.72 -4.86 -5.08
N THR A 211 3.49 -3.80 -4.88
CA THR A 211 4.80 -3.62 -5.52
C THR A 211 5.82 -3.13 -4.51
N THR A 212 7.11 -3.39 -4.79
CA THR A 212 8.23 -2.87 -3.99
C THR A 212 9.06 -1.95 -4.87
N PHE A 213 9.33 -0.74 -4.39
CA PHE A 213 10.21 0.17 -5.12
C PHE A 213 11.67 -0.17 -4.83
N HIS A 214 12.50 -0.03 -5.85
CA HIS A 214 13.95 -0.15 -5.80
C HIS A 214 14.59 0.89 -6.72
N GLN A 215 15.91 1.04 -6.67
CA GLN A 215 16.61 2.11 -7.41
C GLN A 215 16.38 2.08 -8.93
N SER A 216 16.23 0.89 -9.51
CA SER A 216 15.98 0.70 -10.95
C SER A 216 14.50 0.69 -11.34
N TYR A 217 13.57 0.92 -10.39
CA TYR A 217 12.13 0.94 -10.69
C TYR A 217 11.79 2.23 -11.45
N SER A 218 11.08 2.12 -12.56
CA SER A 218 10.90 3.21 -13.51
C SER A 218 9.44 3.57 -13.76
N TYR A 219 9.21 4.67 -14.47
CA TYR A 219 7.91 5.08 -14.98
C TYR A 219 7.30 4.01 -15.89
N GLU A 220 8.14 3.36 -16.68
CA GLU A 220 7.75 2.33 -17.63
C GLU A 220 7.20 1.08 -16.94
N ASP A 221 7.70 0.76 -15.76
CA ASP A 221 7.19 -0.36 -14.97
C ASP A 221 5.89 0.00 -14.24
N PHE A 222 5.75 1.27 -13.89
CA PHE A 222 4.63 1.74 -13.07
C PHE A 222 3.42 2.18 -13.89
N ILE A 223 3.64 2.97 -14.94
CA ILE A 223 2.58 3.60 -15.73
C ILE A 223 2.46 2.97 -17.13
N GLU A 224 3.42 3.19 -18.00
CA GLU A 224 3.47 2.60 -19.33
C GLU A 224 4.86 2.69 -19.94
N GLY A 225 5.24 1.71 -20.72
CA GLY A 225 6.54 1.68 -21.36
C GLY A 225 6.54 0.95 -22.71
N ILE A 226 7.60 1.17 -23.49
CA ILE A 226 7.79 0.48 -24.76
C ILE A 226 8.52 -0.84 -24.51
N ARG A 227 7.90 -1.97 -24.87
CA ARG A 227 8.46 -3.30 -24.75
C ARG A 227 8.68 -3.94 -26.12
N PRO A 228 9.80 -4.64 -26.35
CA PRO A 228 10.00 -5.41 -27.56
C PRO A 228 9.10 -6.66 -27.54
N VAL A 229 8.43 -6.93 -28.66
CA VAL A 229 7.58 -8.12 -28.85
C VAL A 229 8.20 -8.95 -29.97
N ILE A 230 8.45 -10.22 -29.70
CA ILE A 230 8.83 -11.19 -30.72
C ILE A 230 7.51 -11.75 -31.27
N GLU A 231 7.22 -11.50 -32.55
CA GLU A 231 6.06 -12.12 -33.20
C GLU A 231 6.32 -13.62 -33.34
N GLU A 232 5.52 -14.44 -32.66
CA GLU A 232 5.52 -15.90 -32.80
C GLU A 232 4.97 -16.25 -34.20
N GLY A 233 5.83 -16.59 -35.12
CA GLY A 233 5.39 -17.01 -36.47
C GLY A 233 6.49 -17.18 -37.52
N GLU A 234 7.69 -16.63 -37.33
CA GLU A 234 8.78 -16.71 -38.27
C GLU A 234 10.11 -17.03 -37.59
N ALA A 235 10.18 -18.20 -36.95
CA ALA A 235 11.43 -18.66 -36.29
C ALA A 235 12.56 -19.04 -37.26
N GLU A 236 12.37 -19.02 -38.59
CA GLU A 236 13.37 -19.45 -39.57
C GLU A 236 13.95 -18.32 -40.45
N THR A 237 13.44 -17.09 -40.38
CA THR A 237 13.97 -15.96 -41.16
C THR A 237 13.99 -14.67 -40.34
N GLY A 238 15.01 -14.50 -39.50
CA GLY A 238 15.37 -13.20 -38.87
C GLY A 238 14.20 -12.35 -38.42
N GLY A 239 13.55 -12.74 -37.32
CA GLY A 239 12.31 -12.08 -36.81
C GLY A 239 12.50 -10.58 -36.64
N LYS A 240 11.58 -9.80 -37.17
CA LYS A 240 11.49 -8.34 -36.91
C LYS A 240 11.08 -8.12 -35.48
N ILE A 241 11.90 -7.38 -34.73
CA ILE A 241 11.53 -6.92 -33.40
C ILE A 241 10.47 -5.81 -33.59
N ALA A 242 9.25 -6.09 -33.18
CA ALA A 242 8.19 -5.09 -33.05
C ALA A 242 8.22 -4.48 -31.67
N TYR A 243 7.84 -3.23 -31.55
CA TYR A 243 7.73 -2.54 -30.25
C TYR A 243 6.26 -2.29 -29.95
N ARG A 244 5.85 -2.56 -28.71
CA ARG A 244 4.50 -2.26 -28.23
C ARG A 244 4.58 -1.42 -26.97
N VAL A 245 3.66 -0.49 -26.82
CA VAL A 245 3.41 0.20 -25.55
C VAL A 245 2.64 -0.76 -24.65
N GLU A 246 3.20 -1.08 -23.48
CA GLU A 246 2.56 -1.90 -22.47
C GLU A 246 2.23 -1.07 -21.24
N ASP A 247 1.08 -1.35 -20.64
CA ASP A 247 0.66 -0.69 -19.41
C ASP A 247 1.48 -1.20 -18.22
N GLY A 248 1.98 -0.28 -17.39
CA GLY A 248 2.60 -0.57 -16.12
C GLY A 248 1.61 -1.08 -15.07
N VAL A 249 2.12 -1.52 -13.94
CA VAL A 249 1.31 -2.17 -12.88
C VAL A 249 0.21 -1.26 -12.33
N PHE A 250 0.51 0.01 -12.07
CA PHE A 250 -0.47 0.96 -11.51
C PHE A 250 -1.55 1.35 -12.53
N LYS A 251 -1.16 1.57 -13.79
CA LYS A 251 -2.12 1.88 -14.85
C LYS A 251 -3.09 0.73 -15.05
N ARG A 252 -2.60 -0.52 -15.14
CA ARG A 252 -3.48 -1.71 -15.23
C ARG A 252 -4.45 -1.80 -14.06
N PHE A 253 -3.97 -1.55 -12.84
CA PHE A 253 -4.81 -1.59 -11.63
C PHE A 253 -5.92 -0.52 -11.67
N CYS A 254 -5.61 0.70 -12.12
CA CYS A 254 -6.59 1.76 -12.29
C CYS A 254 -7.62 1.42 -13.38
N HIS A 255 -7.21 0.88 -14.52
CA HIS A 255 -8.12 0.44 -15.58
C HIS A 255 -9.08 -0.66 -15.11
N GLN A 256 -8.58 -1.63 -14.32
CA GLN A 256 -9.46 -2.63 -13.71
C GLN A 256 -10.48 -2.00 -12.76
N ALA A 257 -10.07 -0.99 -11.97
CA ALA A 257 -10.97 -0.27 -11.08
C ALA A 257 -12.07 0.49 -11.84
N GLU A 258 -11.76 1.07 -12.99
CA GLU A 258 -12.75 1.73 -13.87
C GLU A 258 -13.69 0.72 -14.52
N THR A 259 -13.15 -0.33 -15.12
CA THR A 259 -13.92 -1.35 -15.87
C THR A 259 -14.91 -2.08 -14.96
N GLU A 260 -14.52 -2.46 -13.75
CA GLU A 260 -15.45 -3.12 -12.80
C GLU A 260 -16.53 -2.16 -12.30
N THR A 261 -16.19 -0.90 -12.07
CA THR A 261 -17.17 0.12 -11.67
C THR A 261 -18.22 0.31 -12.77
N LEU A 262 -17.79 0.32 -14.01
CA LEU A 262 -18.68 0.43 -15.17
C LEU A 262 -19.54 -0.82 -15.33
N ALA A 263 -18.95 -2.01 -15.14
CA ALA A 263 -19.69 -3.27 -15.15
C ALA A 263 -20.70 -3.38 -14.00
N GLU A 264 -20.37 -2.88 -12.80
CA GLU A 264 -21.31 -2.82 -11.67
C GLU A 264 -22.44 -1.80 -11.92
N SER A 265 -22.13 -0.62 -12.45
CA SER A 265 -23.13 0.38 -12.84
C SER A 265 -24.06 -0.18 -13.92
N LEU A 266 -23.50 -0.91 -14.91
CA LEU A 266 -24.30 -1.62 -15.92
C LEU A 266 -25.13 -2.75 -15.32
N ARG A 267 -24.61 -3.50 -14.35
CA ARG A 267 -25.39 -4.55 -13.67
C ARG A 267 -26.56 -3.96 -12.90
N ASP A 268 -26.37 -2.81 -12.26
CA ASP A 268 -27.43 -2.11 -11.55
C ASP A 268 -28.44 -1.50 -12.54
N ASP A 269 -27.98 -0.85 -13.60
CA ASP A 269 -28.83 -0.35 -14.68
C ASP A 269 -29.55 -1.50 -15.39
N LEU A 270 -28.88 -2.64 -15.61
CA LEU A 270 -29.45 -3.83 -16.23
C LEU A 270 -30.32 -4.67 -15.31
N SER A 271 -30.10 -4.64 -13.98
CA SER A 271 -30.98 -5.29 -13.00
C SER A 271 -32.39 -4.67 -13.02
N VAL A 272 -32.47 -3.38 -13.32
CA VAL A 272 -33.75 -2.67 -13.58
C VAL A 272 -34.43 -3.18 -14.85
N PHE A 273 -33.65 -3.70 -15.81
CA PHE A 273 -34.16 -4.16 -17.12
C PHE A 273 -34.33 -5.69 -17.24
N GLY A 274 -34.34 -6.43 -16.12
CA GLY A 274 -34.73 -7.85 -16.12
C GLY A 274 -33.65 -8.87 -15.78
N GLY A 275 -32.66 -8.50 -14.98
CA GLY A 275 -31.82 -9.49 -14.27
C GLY A 275 -30.82 -10.27 -15.12
N ILE A 276 -30.20 -9.65 -16.12
CA ILE A 276 -29.17 -10.31 -16.95
C ILE A 276 -27.78 -10.06 -16.36
N ALA A 277 -27.02 -11.14 -16.15
CA ALA A 277 -25.64 -11.05 -15.72
C ALA A 277 -24.72 -10.68 -16.88
N VAL A 278 -23.97 -9.59 -16.75
CA VAL A 278 -22.84 -9.23 -17.61
C VAL A 278 -21.56 -9.77 -16.98
N ASN A 279 -20.62 -10.23 -17.78
CA ASN A 279 -19.32 -10.68 -17.31
C ASN A 279 -18.57 -9.56 -16.55
N SER A 280 -17.68 -9.91 -15.64
CA SER A 280 -16.83 -8.94 -14.93
C SER A 280 -15.92 -8.17 -15.88
N SER A 281 -15.53 -8.79 -16.99
CA SER A 281 -14.77 -8.18 -18.09
C SER A 281 -15.37 -8.67 -19.42
N PRO A 282 -16.47 -8.05 -19.88
CA PRO A 282 -17.15 -8.51 -21.07
C PRO A 282 -16.34 -8.22 -22.34
N VAL A 283 -16.29 -9.21 -23.22
CA VAL A 283 -15.70 -9.01 -24.55
C VAL A 283 -16.74 -8.36 -25.45
N ILE A 284 -16.33 -7.35 -26.24
CA ILE A 284 -17.18 -6.67 -27.19
C ILE A 284 -17.00 -7.31 -28.56
N TRP A 285 -18.07 -7.90 -29.07
CA TRP A 285 -18.07 -8.60 -30.33
C TRP A 285 -18.81 -7.82 -31.41
N LYS A 286 -18.17 -7.59 -32.54
CA LYS A 286 -18.87 -7.16 -33.76
C LYS A 286 -19.51 -8.37 -34.40
N VAL A 287 -20.78 -8.25 -34.79
CA VAL A 287 -21.52 -9.29 -35.53
C VAL A 287 -22.23 -8.69 -36.74
N SER A 288 -22.05 -9.31 -37.93
CA SER A 288 -22.82 -9.00 -39.12
C SER A 288 -24.00 -9.97 -39.24
N LEU A 289 -25.21 -9.44 -39.31
CA LEU A 289 -26.44 -10.21 -39.44
C LEU A 289 -26.79 -10.36 -40.92
N ALA A 290 -26.21 -11.38 -41.55
CA ALA A 290 -26.33 -11.66 -43.03
C ALA A 290 -25.88 -10.49 -43.93
N GLY A 291 -24.79 -9.80 -43.53
CA GLY A 291 -24.21 -8.69 -44.27
C GLY A 291 -24.55 -7.32 -43.68
N THR A 292 -24.46 -6.29 -44.50
CA THR A 292 -24.72 -4.88 -44.13
C THR A 292 -26.12 -4.45 -44.64
N GLY A 293 -26.65 -3.38 -44.02
CA GLY A 293 -27.97 -2.84 -44.38
C GLY A 293 -29.15 -3.72 -43.95
N ASP A 294 -30.34 -3.34 -44.36
CA ASP A 294 -31.58 -4.03 -44.02
C ASP A 294 -31.69 -5.34 -44.81
N ASN A 295 -32.00 -6.42 -44.12
CA ASN A 295 -32.26 -7.73 -44.72
C ASN A 295 -33.16 -8.59 -43.81
N PRO A 296 -33.83 -9.63 -44.36
CA PRO A 296 -34.79 -10.44 -43.58
C PRO A 296 -34.18 -11.14 -42.37
N VAL A 297 -32.92 -11.61 -42.44
CA VAL A 297 -32.23 -12.28 -41.32
C VAL A 297 -31.94 -11.29 -40.19
N ARG A 298 -31.53 -10.09 -40.53
CA ARG A 298 -31.31 -9.00 -39.56
C ARG A 298 -32.60 -8.66 -38.84
N THR A 299 -33.69 -8.41 -39.59
CA THR A 299 -35.00 -8.08 -39.02
C THR A 299 -35.48 -9.18 -38.07
N GLU A 300 -35.30 -10.42 -38.47
CA GLU A 300 -35.66 -11.59 -37.65
C GLU A 300 -34.79 -11.69 -36.40
N CYS A 301 -33.49 -11.54 -36.52
CA CYS A 301 -32.55 -11.56 -35.38
C CYS A 301 -32.84 -10.45 -34.36
N LEU A 302 -33.11 -9.22 -34.81
CA LEU A 302 -33.45 -8.10 -33.92
C LEU A 302 -34.86 -8.26 -33.31
N GLY A 303 -35.78 -8.92 -34.02
CA GLY A 303 -37.15 -9.18 -33.53
C GLY A 303 -37.22 -10.29 -32.47
N ASN A 304 -36.39 -11.32 -32.57
CA ASN A 304 -36.47 -12.54 -31.77
C ASN A 304 -35.34 -12.69 -30.75
N ASP A 305 -34.62 -11.62 -30.43
CA ASP A 305 -33.56 -11.56 -29.40
C ASP A 305 -32.50 -12.65 -29.59
N HIS A 306 -31.97 -12.80 -30.80
CA HIS A 306 -30.84 -13.69 -31.10
C HIS A 306 -29.96 -13.15 -32.23
N ILE A 307 -28.81 -13.79 -32.43
CA ILE A 307 -27.90 -13.58 -33.52
C ILE A 307 -27.69 -14.89 -34.29
N ARG A 308 -27.67 -14.83 -35.60
CA ARG A 308 -27.39 -16.00 -36.46
C ARG A 308 -26.28 -15.73 -37.45
N ILE A 309 -25.42 -16.73 -37.65
CA ILE A 309 -24.35 -16.67 -38.61
C ILE A 309 -24.39 -17.89 -39.55
N GLY A 310 -23.83 -17.74 -40.74
CA GLY A 310 -23.73 -18.80 -41.73
C GLY A 310 -22.59 -19.79 -41.50
N TRP A 311 -21.93 -20.19 -42.56
CA TRP A 311 -20.89 -21.23 -42.59
C TRP A 311 -21.45 -22.64 -42.33
N ASP A 312 -22.72 -22.87 -42.71
CA ASP A 312 -23.47 -24.09 -42.42
C ASP A 312 -22.87 -25.34 -43.09
N ALA A 313 -22.07 -25.17 -44.16
CA ALA A 313 -21.40 -26.26 -44.86
C ALA A 313 -20.39 -27.03 -43.97
N TYR A 314 -19.92 -26.42 -42.88
CA TYR A 314 -19.02 -27.08 -41.93
C TYR A 314 -19.73 -27.92 -40.84
N GLY A 315 -21.08 -28.06 -40.94
CA GLY A 315 -21.87 -28.82 -39.98
C GLY A 315 -22.04 -28.13 -38.63
N LYS A 316 -22.60 -28.84 -37.66
CA LYS A 316 -22.91 -28.31 -36.31
C LYS A 316 -21.67 -28.02 -35.50
N ASP A 317 -20.75 -28.97 -35.44
CA ASP A 317 -19.57 -28.95 -34.59
C ASP A 317 -18.31 -28.71 -35.42
N ILE A 318 -17.39 -27.92 -34.91
CA ILE A 318 -16.05 -27.71 -35.46
C ILE A 318 -15.02 -28.41 -34.59
N THR A 319 -14.13 -29.16 -35.21
CA THR A 319 -13.00 -29.86 -34.53
C THR A 319 -11.69 -29.40 -35.12
N GLU A 320 -10.58 -29.82 -34.53
CA GLU A 320 -9.24 -29.55 -35.06
C GLU A 320 -9.04 -30.13 -36.47
N GLU A 321 -9.77 -31.20 -36.80
CA GLU A 321 -9.73 -31.86 -38.09
C GLU A 321 -10.64 -31.23 -39.17
N THR A 322 -11.41 -30.18 -38.79
CA THR A 322 -12.33 -29.49 -39.73
C THR A 322 -11.50 -28.75 -40.79
N ASP A 323 -11.65 -29.16 -42.05
CA ASP A 323 -11.01 -28.53 -43.21
C ASP A 323 -11.71 -27.22 -43.60
N PHE A 324 -11.11 -26.08 -43.25
CA PHE A 324 -11.63 -24.74 -43.51
C PHE A 324 -11.27 -24.21 -44.91
N THR A 325 -11.35 -25.04 -45.97
CA THR A 325 -11.00 -24.66 -47.33
C THR A 325 -11.75 -23.45 -47.87
N ALA A 326 -13.00 -23.20 -47.41
CA ALA A 326 -13.79 -22.04 -47.78
C ALA A 326 -13.59 -20.83 -46.82
N GLY A 327 -12.60 -20.89 -45.92
CA GLY A 327 -12.32 -19.86 -44.91
C GLY A 327 -13.30 -19.88 -43.73
N GLY A 328 -13.34 -18.83 -42.94
CA GLY A 328 -14.26 -18.68 -41.80
C GLY A 328 -13.83 -19.30 -40.49
N ARG A 329 -12.63 -19.92 -40.38
CA ARG A 329 -12.14 -20.54 -39.19
C ARG A 329 -12.20 -19.60 -37.97
N GLY A 330 -11.63 -18.40 -38.07
CA GLY A 330 -11.59 -17.44 -36.96
C GLY A 330 -12.98 -16.92 -36.57
N VAL A 331 -13.93 -16.85 -37.53
CA VAL A 331 -15.35 -16.48 -37.29
C VAL A 331 -16.05 -17.56 -36.47
N LEU A 332 -15.87 -18.82 -36.84
CA LEU A 332 -16.50 -19.97 -36.19
C LEU A 332 -15.91 -20.21 -34.79
N GLU A 333 -14.60 -20.15 -34.66
CA GLU A 333 -13.95 -20.21 -33.34
C GLU A 333 -14.43 -19.08 -32.42
N ALA A 334 -14.55 -17.84 -32.93
CA ALA A 334 -15.06 -16.72 -32.18
C ALA A 334 -16.50 -16.95 -31.71
N PHE A 335 -17.39 -17.37 -32.62
CA PHE A 335 -18.81 -17.51 -32.34
C PHE A 335 -19.13 -18.74 -31.46
N ILE A 336 -18.46 -19.88 -31.70
CA ILE A 336 -18.76 -21.16 -31.04
C ILE A 336 -18.00 -21.29 -29.72
N GLN A 337 -16.68 -20.99 -29.71
CA GLN A 337 -15.80 -21.32 -28.60
C GLN A 337 -15.45 -20.13 -27.71
N LYS A 338 -15.28 -18.92 -28.28
CA LYS A 338 -14.72 -17.76 -27.54
C LYS A 338 -15.80 -16.85 -26.97
N MET A 339 -16.90 -16.66 -27.70
CA MET A 339 -18.03 -15.82 -27.23
C MET A 339 -18.74 -16.51 -26.06
N ARG A 340 -18.97 -15.79 -24.98
CA ARG A 340 -19.54 -16.32 -23.73
C ARG A 340 -20.84 -15.59 -23.37
N VAL A 341 -21.68 -16.25 -22.59
CA VAL A 341 -22.83 -15.59 -21.96
C VAL A 341 -22.34 -14.45 -21.10
N GLY A 342 -22.95 -13.28 -21.22
CA GLY A 342 -22.54 -12.05 -20.55
C GLY A 342 -21.58 -11.16 -21.36
N ASP A 343 -21.16 -11.58 -22.55
CA ASP A 343 -20.43 -10.72 -23.50
C ASP A 343 -21.35 -9.76 -24.22
N ILE A 344 -20.78 -8.68 -24.77
CA ILE A 344 -21.55 -7.65 -25.48
C ILE A 344 -21.45 -7.87 -27.00
N VAL A 345 -22.56 -7.67 -27.68
CA VAL A 345 -22.66 -7.75 -29.15
C VAL A 345 -23.04 -6.40 -29.73
N VAL A 346 -22.28 -5.96 -30.72
CA VAL A 346 -22.53 -4.77 -31.53
C VAL A 346 -22.89 -5.23 -32.95
N SER A 347 -24.12 -4.96 -33.37
CA SER A 347 -24.59 -5.30 -34.71
C SER A 347 -24.04 -4.33 -35.74
N CYS A 348 -23.37 -4.87 -36.78
CA CYS A 348 -22.77 -4.08 -37.84
C CYS A 348 -23.82 -3.78 -38.94
N TYR A 349 -24.32 -2.55 -39.01
CA TYR A 349 -25.22 -2.11 -40.06
C TYR A 349 -24.45 -1.69 -41.31
N SER A 350 -23.33 -0.98 -41.15
CA SER A 350 -22.39 -0.64 -42.23
C SER A 350 -20.94 -0.68 -41.71
N GLU A 351 -19.98 -0.29 -42.52
CA GLU A 351 -18.57 -0.24 -42.13
C GLU A 351 -18.28 0.73 -40.96
N SER A 352 -19.13 1.71 -40.69
CA SER A 352 -19.00 2.67 -39.60
C SER A 352 -20.20 2.75 -38.67
N MET A 353 -21.33 2.14 -39.03
CA MET A 353 -22.62 2.30 -38.33
C MET A 353 -23.03 1.02 -37.60
N THR A 354 -23.48 1.16 -36.35
CA THR A 354 -24.20 0.12 -35.61
C THR A 354 -25.70 0.44 -35.56
N ASP A 355 -26.55 -0.60 -35.54
CA ASP A 355 -27.99 -0.48 -35.42
C ASP A 355 -28.59 -1.14 -34.20
N ALA A 356 -27.78 -1.94 -33.47
CA ALA A 356 -28.19 -2.55 -32.20
C ALA A 356 -27.00 -2.92 -31.34
N ILE A 357 -27.19 -2.84 -30.02
CA ILE A 357 -26.25 -3.30 -28.99
C ILE A 357 -27.01 -4.25 -28.06
N GLY A 358 -26.44 -5.40 -27.75
CA GLY A 358 -27.06 -6.41 -26.91
C GLY A 358 -26.07 -7.19 -26.06
N ILE A 359 -26.58 -8.07 -25.19
CA ILE A 359 -25.84 -8.97 -24.32
C ILE A 359 -26.14 -10.40 -24.73
N VAL A 360 -25.10 -11.23 -24.83
CA VAL A 360 -25.23 -12.67 -25.07
C VAL A 360 -25.86 -13.33 -23.86
N THR A 361 -26.98 -13.99 -24.04
CA THR A 361 -27.77 -14.64 -22.97
C THR A 361 -27.80 -16.16 -23.08
N GLY A 362 -27.40 -16.72 -24.22
CA GLY A 362 -27.40 -18.16 -24.46
C GLY A 362 -26.09 -18.70 -25.03
N GLU A 363 -25.87 -19.97 -24.81
CA GLU A 363 -24.77 -20.72 -25.41
C GLU A 363 -25.02 -20.91 -26.92
N TYR A 364 -24.03 -21.47 -27.62
CA TYR A 364 -24.13 -21.82 -29.02
C TYR A 364 -25.23 -22.90 -29.24
N GLU A 365 -26.12 -22.64 -30.18
CA GLU A 365 -27.17 -23.56 -30.60
C GLU A 365 -27.14 -23.76 -32.13
N TRP A 366 -27.52 -24.96 -32.59
CA TRP A 366 -27.66 -25.30 -33.99
C TRP A 366 -29.14 -25.59 -34.30
N HIS A 367 -29.70 -24.90 -35.32
CA HIS A 367 -31.12 -24.93 -35.66
C HIS A 367 -31.34 -25.38 -37.09
N ASP A 368 -31.79 -26.62 -37.29
CA ASP A 368 -32.05 -27.21 -38.61
C ASP A 368 -33.29 -26.67 -39.30
N GLU A 369 -34.19 -26.04 -38.56
CA GLU A 369 -35.41 -25.41 -39.10
C GLU A 369 -35.12 -24.21 -39.98
N TYR A 370 -33.96 -23.59 -39.87
CA TYR A 370 -33.59 -22.50 -40.75
C TYR A 370 -32.91 -23.03 -42.02
N PRO A 371 -33.34 -22.48 -43.21
CA PRO A 371 -32.74 -22.91 -44.48
C PRO A 371 -31.27 -22.46 -44.65
N ALA A 372 -30.87 -21.39 -43.95
CA ALA A 372 -29.51 -20.87 -43.92
C ALA A 372 -29.29 -20.09 -42.62
N TYR A 373 -28.00 -19.84 -42.27
CA TYR A 373 -27.61 -19.19 -41.00
C TYR A 373 -28.12 -19.99 -39.78
N LYS A 374 -27.82 -21.29 -39.77
CA LYS A 374 -28.30 -22.24 -38.76
C LYS A 374 -27.67 -22.12 -37.40
N ARG A 375 -26.53 -21.42 -37.29
CA ARG A 375 -25.81 -21.19 -36.05
C ARG A 375 -26.40 -20.01 -35.31
N LEU A 376 -26.87 -20.24 -34.09
CA LEU A 376 -27.59 -19.27 -33.28
C LEU A 376 -26.98 -19.11 -31.91
N ARG A 377 -27.02 -17.89 -31.38
CA ARG A 377 -26.90 -17.57 -29.96
C ARG A 377 -27.98 -16.60 -29.53
N LYS A 378 -28.56 -16.84 -28.37
CA LYS A 378 -29.54 -15.93 -27.79
C LYS A 378 -28.84 -14.67 -27.30
N VAL A 379 -29.44 -13.54 -27.58
CA VAL A 379 -28.97 -12.20 -27.25
C VAL A 379 -30.15 -11.40 -26.74
N ARG A 380 -30.00 -10.63 -25.72
CA ARG A 380 -30.95 -9.59 -25.35
C ARG A 380 -30.47 -8.27 -25.88
N TRP A 381 -31.20 -7.69 -26.78
CA TRP A 381 -30.90 -6.38 -27.31
C TRP A 381 -31.25 -5.30 -26.29
N LEU A 382 -30.28 -4.47 -25.94
CA LEU A 382 -30.42 -3.33 -25.03
C LEU A 382 -31.00 -2.14 -25.79
N VAL A 383 -30.52 -1.93 -26.98
CA VAL A 383 -30.99 -0.91 -27.91
C VAL A 383 -31.01 -1.50 -29.31
N LYS A 384 -32.03 -1.19 -30.08
CA LYS A 384 -32.22 -1.60 -31.49
C LYS A 384 -32.78 -0.45 -32.31
N ASP A 385 -32.68 -0.58 -33.64
CA ASP A 385 -33.14 0.41 -34.61
C ASP A 385 -32.46 1.78 -34.49
N ILE A 386 -31.24 1.80 -33.91
CA ILE A 386 -30.39 2.99 -33.88
C ILE A 386 -29.59 3.12 -35.19
N ARG A 387 -28.98 4.29 -35.41
CA ARG A 387 -28.04 4.53 -36.51
C ARG A 387 -26.87 5.33 -35.94
N GLN A 388 -26.06 4.64 -35.15
CA GLN A 388 -24.93 5.24 -34.43
C GLN A 388 -23.64 5.06 -35.19
N ASP A 389 -22.95 6.17 -35.51
CA ASP A 389 -21.60 6.13 -36.04
C ASP A 389 -20.62 5.81 -34.92
N ILE A 390 -19.81 4.77 -35.11
CA ILE A 390 -18.79 4.32 -34.18
C ILE A 390 -17.37 4.44 -34.73
N LEU A 391 -17.17 5.17 -35.82
CA LEU A 391 -15.86 5.28 -36.48
C LEU A 391 -14.83 5.97 -35.61
N GLU A 392 -15.20 7.08 -34.96
CA GLU A 392 -14.32 7.79 -34.02
C GLU A 392 -14.01 6.94 -32.79
N LEU A 393 -15.02 6.26 -32.22
CA LEU A 393 -14.86 5.35 -31.09
C LEU A 393 -13.95 4.16 -31.40
N ASN A 394 -13.91 3.73 -32.67
CA ASN A 394 -13.03 2.69 -33.17
C ASN A 394 -11.69 3.24 -33.70
N ASN A 395 -11.24 4.40 -33.20
CA ASN A 395 -9.98 5.05 -33.59
C ASN A 395 -9.86 5.33 -35.11
N GLY A 396 -10.98 5.65 -35.77
CA GLY A 396 -11.02 5.90 -37.19
C GLY A 396 -10.94 4.64 -38.08
N ILE A 397 -10.97 3.45 -37.46
CA ILE A 397 -10.88 2.16 -38.16
C ILE A 397 -12.28 1.67 -38.49
N LYS A 398 -12.54 1.45 -39.78
CA LYS A 398 -13.81 0.89 -40.26
C LYS A 398 -13.98 -0.57 -39.84
N MET A 399 -15.21 -0.97 -39.53
CA MET A 399 -15.53 -2.38 -39.31
C MET A 399 -15.30 -3.20 -40.59
N THR A 400 -14.63 -4.33 -40.48
CA THR A 400 -14.33 -5.21 -41.61
C THR A 400 -15.52 -6.05 -42.01
N LEU A 401 -15.47 -6.64 -43.22
CA LEU A 401 -16.49 -7.54 -43.72
C LEU A 401 -16.59 -8.88 -43.00
N SER A 402 -15.59 -9.22 -42.12
CA SER A 402 -15.63 -10.44 -41.33
C SER A 402 -16.91 -10.50 -40.47
N THR A 403 -17.56 -11.66 -40.45
CA THR A 403 -18.86 -11.81 -39.80
C THR A 403 -18.82 -11.60 -38.30
N VAL A 404 -17.86 -12.18 -37.59
CA VAL A 404 -17.69 -12.06 -36.14
C VAL A 404 -16.24 -11.82 -35.82
N TYR A 405 -15.98 -10.80 -35.02
CA TYR A 405 -14.65 -10.59 -34.39
C TYR A 405 -14.73 -9.62 -33.21
N GLN A 406 -13.70 -9.58 -32.38
CA GLN A 406 -13.64 -8.69 -31.24
C GLN A 406 -13.32 -7.24 -31.64
N LEU A 407 -14.11 -6.28 -31.16
CA LEU A 407 -13.81 -4.85 -31.25
C LEU A 407 -12.86 -4.47 -30.11
N LYS A 408 -11.59 -4.36 -30.41
CA LYS A 408 -10.55 -4.10 -29.39
C LYS A 408 -10.36 -2.63 -29.04
N ASN A 409 -10.80 -1.73 -29.93
CA ASN A 409 -10.60 -0.28 -29.78
C ASN A 409 -11.78 0.41 -29.10
N ILE A 410 -12.94 -0.24 -29.06
CA ILE A 410 -14.14 0.28 -28.39
C ILE A 410 -14.15 -0.29 -26.98
N ASN A 411 -14.22 0.58 -25.99
CA ASN A 411 -14.34 0.17 -24.60
C ASN A 411 -15.80 0.18 -24.13
N LEU A 412 -16.01 -0.30 -22.92
CA LEU A 412 -17.35 -0.41 -22.34
C LEU A 412 -17.98 0.97 -22.08
N GLU A 413 -17.17 1.99 -21.75
CA GLU A 413 -17.61 3.36 -21.51
C GLU A 413 -18.19 4.00 -22.77
N ASP A 414 -17.55 3.75 -23.91
CA ASP A 414 -18.04 4.21 -25.21
C ASP A 414 -19.45 3.65 -25.51
N LEU A 415 -19.64 2.35 -25.24
CA LEU A 415 -20.96 1.70 -25.45
C LEU A 415 -22.00 2.21 -24.47
N ILE A 416 -21.63 2.48 -23.23
CA ILE A 416 -22.55 3.08 -22.24
C ILE A 416 -22.95 4.49 -22.68
N GLY A 417 -22.03 5.26 -23.25
CA GLY A 417 -22.32 6.56 -23.84
C GLY A 417 -23.46 6.44 -24.88
N ILE A 418 -23.30 5.51 -25.82
CA ILE A 418 -24.33 5.23 -26.85
C ILE A 418 -25.67 4.80 -26.22
N LEU A 419 -25.59 3.88 -25.24
CA LEU A 419 -26.81 3.40 -24.58
C LEU A 419 -27.55 4.53 -23.86
N ARG A 420 -26.86 5.45 -23.20
CA ARG A 420 -27.46 6.59 -22.50
C ARG A 420 -28.12 7.58 -23.46
N GLU A 421 -27.59 7.76 -24.66
CA GLU A 421 -28.19 8.62 -25.69
C GLU A 421 -29.52 8.06 -26.24
N HIS A 422 -29.61 6.74 -26.33
CA HIS A 422 -30.75 6.07 -26.96
C HIS A 422 -31.76 5.46 -25.97
N TRP A 423 -31.50 5.58 -24.67
CA TRP A 423 -32.36 5.02 -23.64
C TRP A 423 -33.16 6.11 -22.92
N PRO A 424 -34.46 5.89 -22.68
CA PRO A 424 -35.24 6.84 -21.89
C PRO A 424 -34.64 6.91 -20.48
N ALA A 425 -34.40 8.15 -20.03
CA ALA A 425 -33.72 8.44 -18.76
C ALA A 425 -34.27 7.61 -17.58
N PRO A 426 -33.45 6.95 -16.78
CA PRO A 426 -33.92 6.26 -15.59
C PRO A 426 -34.56 7.25 -14.63
N SER A 427 -35.63 6.80 -13.96
CA SER A 427 -36.29 7.56 -12.91
C SER A 427 -35.31 8.01 -11.81
N PRO A 428 -35.42 9.22 -11.22
CA PRO A 428 -34.42 9.81 -10.33
C PRO A 428 -34.27 9.14 -8.96
N ALA A 429 -34.64 7.87 -8.83
CA ALA A 429 -34.66 7.14 -7.55
C ALA A 429 -33.49 6.16 -7.32
N MET A 430 -32.49 6.12 -8.18
CA MET A 430 -31.36 5.20 -7.98
C MET A 430 -30.13 5.92 -7.43
N SER A 431 -29.77 5.56 -6.20
CA SER A 431 -28.46 5.90 -5.63
C SER A 431 -27.36 5.28 -6.49
N PRO A 432 -26.25 6.00 -6.75
CA PRO A 432 -25.14 5.44 -7.50
C PRO A 432 -24.64 4.17 -6.83
N ALA A 433 -24.42 3.12 -7.63
CA ALA A 433 -23.84 1.86 -7.16
C ALA A 433 -22.57 2.14 -6.34
N ARG A 434 -22.46 1.46 -5.20
CA ARG A 434 -21.36 1.67 -4.26
C ARG A 434 -20.09 1.04 -4.83
N ARG A 435 -19.18 1.87 -5.33
CA ARG A 435 -17.89 1.44 -5.84
C ARG A 435 -17.09 0.73 -4.77
N GLN A 436 -16.60 -0.48 -5.05
CA GLN A 436 -15.74 -1.21 -4.14
C GLN A 436 -14.37 -0.53 -4.07
N ASN A 437 -13.87 -0.30 -2.85
CA ASN A 437 -12.55 0.27 -2.65
C ASN A 437 -11.46 -0.72 -3.05
N ARG A 438 -10.37 -0.21 -3.63
CA ARG A 438 -9.18 -0.94 -4.03
C ARG A 438 -7.94 -0.32 -3.41
N VAL A 439 -6.94 -1.12 -3.12
CA VAL A 439 -5.72 -0.67 -2.44
C VAL A 439 -4.49 -1.06 -3.23
N PHE A 440 -3.72 -0.07 -3.62
CA PHE A 440 -2.40 -0.24 -4.21
C PHE A 440 -1.33 -0.05 -3.14
N ILE A 441 -0.55 -1.09 -2.85
CA ILE A 441 0.49 -1.06 -1.81
C ILE A 441 1.85 -0.90 -2.48
N ILE A 442 2.63 0.08 -2.00
CA ILE A 442 4.01 0.35 -2.42
C ILE A 442 4.92 0.16 -1.22
N ASP A 443 5.63 -0.95 -1.17
CA ASP A 443 6.62 -1.18 -0.12
C ASP A 443 7.93 -0.47 -0.45
N GLU A 444 8.61 0.05 0.58
CA GLU A 444 9.87 0.80 0.44
C GLU A 444 9.78 1.97 -0.57
N ILE A 445 8.71 2.76 -0.47
CA ILE A 445 8.40 3.82 -1.44
C ILE A 445 9.56 4.82 -1.64
N ASN A 446 10.38 5.04 -0.63
CA ASN A 446 11.54 5.96 -0.68
C ASN A 446 12.80 5.36 -1.34
N ARG A 447 12.82 4.07 -1.71
CA ARG A 447 13.96 3.44 -2.41
C ARG A 447 14.00 3.77 -3.90
N GLY A 448 12.88 4.18 -4.49
CA GLY A 448 12.82 4.61 -5.88
C GLY A 448 12.88 6.13 -6.05
N ASN A 449 13.17 6.59 -7.26
CA ASN A 449 12.98 8.00 -7.63
C ASN A 449 11.49 8.29 -7.83
N ILE A 450 10.76 8.57 -6.75
CA ILE A 450 9.30 8.69 -6.76
C ILE A 450 8.81 9.74 -7.76
N ALA A 451 9.48 10.89 -7.85
CA ALA A 451 9.10 11.93 -8.79
C ALA A 451 9.21 11.47 -10.25
N GLY A 452 10.25 10.70 -10.58
CA GLY A 452 10.41 10.10 -11.90
C GLY A 452 9.40 8.96 -12.16
N ILE A 453 9.12 8.12 -11.17
CA ILE A 453 8.19 6.99 -11.28
C ILE A 453 6.74 7.46 -11.44
N PHE A 454 6.32 8.46 -10.68
CA PHE A 454 4.95 8.99 -10.76
C PHE A 454 4.74 9.97 -11.91
N GLY A 455 5.80 10.71 -12.30
CA GLY A 455 5.69 11.71 -13.37
C GLY A 455 4.50 12.64 -13.18
N GLU A 456 3.67 12.80 -14.22
CA GLU A 456 2.45 13.63 -14.21
C GLU A 456 1.35 13.14 -13.27
N LEU A 457 1.40 11.86 -12.84
CA LEU A 457 0.44 11.31 -11.89
C LEU A 457 0.51 11.95 -10.52
N ILE A 458 1.60 12.63 -10.19
CA ILE A 458 1.71 13.39 -8.95
C ILE A 458 0.48 14.27 -8.72
N THR A 459 -0.04 14.89 -9.78
CA THR A 459 -1.26 15.71 -9.69
C THR A 459 -2.53 14.85 -9.61
N LEU A 460 -2.60 13.75 -10.35
CA LEU A 460 -3.78 12.91 -10.44
C LEU A 460 -4.10 12.13 -9.16
N ILE A 461 -3.10 11.87 -8.31
CA ILE A 461 -3.32 11.20 -7.03
C ILE A 461 -3.94 12.11 -5.96
N GLU A 462 -4.04 13.42 -6.18
CA GLU A 462 -4.77 14.31 -5.26
C GLU A 462 -6.24 13.90 -5.16
N PRO A 463 -6.81 13.83 -3.94
CA PRO A 463 -8.19 13.37 -3.76
C PRO A 463 -9.23 14.15 -4.57
N SER A 464 -9.04 15.47 -4.74
CA SER A 464 -9.96 16.33 -5.52
C SER A 464 -9.87 16.11 -7.04
N LYS A 465 -8.74 15.58 -7.53
CA LYS A 465 -8.45 15.39 -8.97
C LYS A 465 -8.76 13.96 -9.46
N ARG A 466 -9.17 13.07 -8.55
CA ARG A 466 -9.54 11.70 -8.89
C ARG A 466 -10.78 11.64 -9.78
N LEU A 467 -10.88 10.61 -10.63
CA LEU A 467 -12.09 10.38 -11.44
C LEU A 467 -13.28 10.07 -10.51
N GLY A 468 -14.34 10.83 -10.64
CA GLY A 468 -15.50 10.77 -9.75
C GLY A 468 -15.43 11.72 -8.55
N ALA A 469 -14.36 12.49 -8.39
CA ALA A 469 -14.24 13.57 -7.40
C ALA A 469 -14.79 14.91 -7.93
N ALA A 470 -14.65 15.99 -7.13
CA ALA A 470 -15.25 17.30 -7.46
C ALA A 470 -14.59 18.00 -8.68
N GLU A 471 -13.30 17.77 -8.90
CA GLU A 471 -12.52 18.41 -9.97
C GLU A 471 -11.70 17.35 -10.73
N PRO A 472 -12.35 16.39 -11.42
CA PRO A 472 -11.67 15.27 -12.04
C PRO A 472 -10.72 15.76 -13.13
N LEU A 473 -9.52 15.20 -13.17
CA LEU A 473 -8.47 15.54 -14.11
C LEU A 473 -8.00 14.28 -14.85
N LYS A 474 -7.85 14.39 -16.17
CA LYS A 474 -7.16 13.41 -17.02
C LYS A 474 -5.92 14.07 -17.62
N VAL A 475 -4.87 13.32 -17.83
CA VAL A 475 -3.65 13.75 -18.54
C VAL A 475 -3.39 12.83 -19.72
N ARG A 476 -2.76 13.37 -20.76
CA ARG A 476 -2.33 12.57 -21.90
C ARG A 476 -0.97 11.96 -21.63
N LEU A 477 -0.90 10.64 -21.64
CA LEU A 477 0.33 9.89 -21.36
C LEU A 477 1.37 10.04 -22.50
N PRO A 478 2.68 9.97 -22.20
CA PRO A 478 3.73 10.27 -23.18
C PRO A 478 3.88 9.24 -24.29
N TYR A 479 3.75 7.94 -24.01
CA TYR A 479 3.96 6.86 -24.97
C TYR A 479 2.70 6.51 -25.75
N SER A 480 1.62 6.13 -25.07
CA SER A 480 0.36 5.73 -25.68
C SER A 480 -0.45 6.89 -26.27
N ARG A 481 -0.21 8.11 -25.80
CA ARG A 481 -1.03 9.30 -26.06
C ARG A 481 -2.48 9.18 -25.56
N ALA A 482 -2.81 8.13 -24.83
CA ALA A 482 -4.11 7.93 -24.23
C ALA A 482 -4.34 8.91 -23.06
N GLU A 483 -5.59 9.26 -22.83
CA GLU A 483 -6.00 10.01 -21.64
C GLU A 483 -6.07 9.05 -20.43
N PHE A 484 -5.48 9.46 -19.33
CA PHE A 484 -5.44 8.69 -18.11
C PHE A 484 -5.80 9.54 -16.89
N GLY A 485 -6.58 8.97 -15.98
CA GLY A 485 -6.96 9.53 -14.70
C GLY A 485 -6.94 8.45 -13.63
N VAL A 486 -6.90 8.83 -12.36
CA VAL A 486 -6.88 7.89 -11.24
C VAL A 486 -8.28 7.83 -10.60
N PRO A 487 -8.92 6.64 -10.51
CA PRO A 487 -10.25 6.50 -9.92
C PRO A 487 -10.29 6.87 -8.44
N ASP A 488 -11.44 7.39 -7.98
CA ASP A 488 -11.60 7.83 -6.58
C ASP A 488 -11.72 6.67 -5.58
N ASN A 489 -12.04 5.46 -6.05
CA ASN A 489 -12.08 4.24 -5.22
C ASN A 489 -10.70 3.55 -5.08
N VAL A 490 -9.64 4.06 -5.71
CA VAL A 490 -8.28 3.56 -5.56
C VAL A 490 -7.60 4.26 -4.40
N TYR A 491 -7.03 3.52 -3.46
CA TYR A 491 -6.22 4.00 -2.34
C TYR A 491 -4.76 3.63 -2.56
N ILE A 492 -3.84 4.50 -2.16
CA ILE A 492 -2.40 4.25 -2.26
C ILE A 492 -1.84 4.17 -0.85
N LEU A 493 -1.19 3.06 -0.52
CA LEU A 493 -0.62 2.80 0.78
C LEU A 493 0.88 2.51 0.63
N GLY A 494 1.73 3.44 1.07
CA GLY A 494 3.18 3.29 1.05
C GLY A 494 3.75 2.86 2.39
N THR A 495 4.89 2.14 2.39
CA THR A 495 5.74 1.98 3.57
C THR A 495 7.09 2.65 3.34
N MET A 496 7.70 3.16 4.41
CA MET A 496 8.99 3.84 4.36
C MET A 496 9.81 3.54 5.60
N ASN A 497 11.04 3.05 5.41
CA ASN A 497 12.03 2.98 6.47
C ASN A 497 12.76 4.31 6.60
N THR A 498 12.83 4.86 7.82
CA THR A 498 13.41 6.18 8.07
C THR A 498 14.87 6.15 8.49
N ALA A 499 15.36 5.02 8.98
CA ALA A 499 16.76 4.86 9.42
C ALA A 499 17.75 4.81 8.24
N ASP A 500 17.29 4.45 7.04
CA ASP A 500 18.14 4.30 5.86
C ASP A 500 18.48 5.67 5.26
N ARG A 501 19.69 6.18 5.57
CA ARG A 501 20.17 7.50 5.14
C ARG A 501 20.57 7.57 3.66
N SER A 502 20.76 6.45 3.01
CA SER A 502 21.13 6.38 1.57
C SER A 502 19.98 6.72 0.64
N LEU A 503 18.77 6.88 1.17
CA LEU A 503 17.55 7.03 0.41
C LEU A 503 17.19 8.50 0.16
N THR A 504 16.60 8.76 -1.01
CA THR A 504 16.18 10.11 -1.40
C THR A 504 15.09 10.65 -0.48
N ALA A 505 15.27 11.89 -0.01
CA ALA A 505 14.20 12.60 0.68
C ALA A 505 12.98 12.73 -0.25
N LEU A 506 11.80 12.38 0.27
CA LEU A 506 10.53 12.58 -0.45
C LEU A 506 10.39 14.06 -0.86
N ASP A 507 10.15 14.30 -2.14
CA ASP A 507 9.87 15.63 -2.69
C ASP A 507 8.69 16.27 -1.92
N ILE A 508 8.80 17.58 -1.68
CA ILE A 508 7.78 18.40 -1.01
C ILE A 508 6.42 18.29 -1.71
N ALA A 509 6.42 18.17 -3.04
CA ALA A 509 5.20 18.01 -3.82
C ALA A 509 4.44 16.72 -3.47
N LEU A 510 5.15 15.61 -3.33
CA LEU A 510 4.59 14.32 -2.90
C LEU A 510 4.18 14.34 -1.44
N ARG A 511 5.00 14.96 -0.58
CA ARG A 511 4.71 15.04 0.85
C ARG A 511 3.36 15.70 1.17
N ARG A 512 2.89 16.61 0.30
CA ARG A 512 1.57 17.26 0.46
C ARG A 512 0.39 16.36 0.06
N ARG A 513 0.64 15.30 -0.70
CA ARG A 513 -0.39 14.42 -1.27
C ARG A 513 -0.61 13.14 -0.49
N PHE A 514 0.29 12.86 0.46
CA PHE A 514 0.20 11.71 1.34
C PHE A 514 -0.02 12.15 2.79
N ALA A 515 -0.84 11.39 3.50
CA ALA A 515 -0.88 11.43 4.96
C ALA A 515 0.25 10.56 5.50
N PHE A 516 1.04 11.09 6.43
CA PHE A 516 2.15 10.39 7.03
C PHE A 516 1.76 9.86 8.40
N GLU A 517 1.88 8.55 8.60
CA GLU A 517 1.53 7.89 9.84
C GLU A 517 2.76 7.20 10.41
N ARG A 518 3.17 7.63 11.60
CA ARG A 518 4.38 7.13 12.25
C ARG A 518 4.11 5.83 12.97
N ILE A 519 4.89 4.80 12.63
CA ILE A 519 4.83 3.48 13.26
C ILE A 519 6.05 3.32 14.16
N ALA A 520 5.83 3.57 15.45
CA ALA A 520 6.86 3.44 16.46
C ALA A 520 7.03 1.98 16.94
N PRO A 521 8.18 1.62 17.50
CA PRO A 521 8.35 0.34 18.18
C PRO A 521 7.34 0.16 19.33
N VAL A 522 6.66 -0.97 19.38
CA VAL A 522 5.69 -1.32 20.43
C VAL A 522 6.30 -2.35 21.37
N SER A 523 7.10 -1.89 22.34
CA SER A 523 7.75 -2.78 23.32
C SER A 523 6.75 -3.58 24.17
N ASP A 524 5.56 -3.05 24.39
CA ASP A 524 4.52 -3.70 25.20
C ASP A 524 4.07 -5.08 24.70
N LEU A 525 4.29 -5.39 23.41
CA LEU A 525 4.06 -6.72 22.83
C LEU A 525 4.97 -7.78 23.43
N LEU A 526 6.10 -7.39 24.03
CA LEU A 526 7.15 -8.24 24.57
C LEU A 526 7.08 -8.40 26.11
N LYS A 527 6.04 -7.85 26.77
CA LYS A 527 5.90 -7.88 28.24
C LYS A 527 5.77 -9.28 28.82
N SER A 528 5.33 -10.25 28.04
CA SER A 528 5.20 -11.65 28.50
C SER A 528 6.50 -12.44 28.44
N MET A 529 7.58 -11.87 27.94
CA MET A 529 8.89 -12.49 27.74
C MET A 529 9.83 -12.02 28.84
N GLN A 530 10.24 -12.91 29.76
CA GLN A 530 11.04 -12.58 30.93
C GLN A 530 12.53 -12.90 30.70
N LEU A 531 13.41 -12.00 31.16
CA LEU A 531 14.83 -12.21 31.14
C LEU A 531 15.25 -13.12 32.35
N GLY A 532 15.36 -14.40 32.10
CA GLY A 532 15.71 -15.41 33.11
C GLY A 532 14.73 -15.39 34.29
N ASN A 533 15.29 -15.33 35.52
CA ASN A 533 14.51 -15.21 36.77
C ASN A 533 14.42 -13.75 37.28
N SER A 534 14.78 -12.77 36.45
CA SER A 534 14.73 -11.37 36.88
C SER A 534 13.27 -10.83 36.84
N SER A 535 13.08 -9.67 37.43
CA SER A 535 11.84 -8.89 37.33
C SER A 535 11.72 -8.16 35.99
N TYR A 536 12.75 -8.21 35.14
CA TYR A 536 12.81 -7.50 33.88
C TYR A 536 12.30 -8.35 32.72
N THR A 537 11.74 -7.67 31.71
CA THR A 537 11.22 -8.27 30.51
C THR A 537 11.99 -7.82 29.27
N VAL A 538 11.84 -8.53 28.15
CA VAL A 538 12.36 -8.10 26.83
C VAL A 538 11.75 -6.75 26.42
N ALA A 539 10.55 -6.43 26.91
CA ALA A 539 9.95 -5.10 26.71
C ALA A 539 10.76 -3.98 27.39
N ASP A 540 11.26 -4.24 28.60
CA ASP A 540 12.07 -3.27 29.34
C ASP A 540 13.44 -3.11 28.70
N LEU A 541 14.02 -4.21 28.22
CA LEU A 541 15.28 -4.24 27.48
C LEU A 541 15.17 -3.35 26.22
N LEU A 542 14.21 -3.64 25.35
CA LEU A 542 14.00 -2.87 24.11
C LEU A 542 13.70 -1.39 24.40
N ARG A 543 12.86 -1.12 25.39
CA ARG A 543 12.51 0.26 25.80
C ARG A 543 13.75 1.03 26.28
N THR A 544 14.62 0.39 27.03
CA THR A 544 15.83 1.03 27.57
C THR A 544 16.85 1.30 26.47
N MET A 545 17.11 0.34 25.59
CA MET A 545 17.99 0.54 24.44
C MET A 545 17.47 1.68 23.55
N ASN A 546 16.18 1.66 23.20
CA ASN A 546 15.58 2.70 22.34
C ASN A 546 15.61 4.09 22.96
N ARG A 547 15.45 4.21 24.29
CA ARG A 547 15.61 5.51 24.97
C ARG A 547 17.05 6.06 24.85
N ARG A 548 18.04 5.18 24.90
CA ARG A 548 19.45 5.58 24.74
C ARG A 548 19.78 5.91 23.28
N ILE A 549 19.32 5.09 22.34
CA ILE A 549 19.49 5.35 20.91
C ILE A 549 18.87 6.69 20.55
N ALA A 550 17.63 6.95 20.99
CA ALA A 550 16.96 8.22 20.74
C ALA A 550 17.67 9.45 21.32
N ALA A 551 18.41 9.27 22.44
CA ALA A 551 19.20 10.32 23.05
C ALA A 551 20.57 10.53 22.36
N LEU A 552 21.15 9.48 21.76
CA LEU A 552 22.47 9.52 21.12
C LEU A 552 22.42 9.86 19.63
N ILE A 553 21.33 9.52 18.95
CA ILE A 553 21.11 9.82 17.53
C ILE A 553 19.76 10.53 17.37
N ASP A 554 18.64 9.75 17.28
CA ASP A 554 17.27 10.22 17.11
C ASP A 554 16.25 9.07 17.32
N GLN A 555 14.97 9.39 17.15
CA GLN A 555 13.88 8.41 17.28
C GLN A 555 13.70 7.52 16.05
N GLU A 556 14.27 7.87 14.91
CA GLU A 556 14.10 7.13 13.66
C GLU A 556 15.04 5.92 13.57
N HIS A 557 16.13 5.91 14.39
CA HIS A 557 17.05 4.80 14.52
C HIS A 557 16.69 3.84 15.67
N CYS A 558 15.51 3.96 16.28
CA CYS A 558 15.07 3.02 17.30
C CYS A 558 14.94 1.60 16.74
N ILE A 559 15.25 0.59 17.54
CA ILE A 559 15.13 -0.83 17.19
C ILE A 559 13.65 -1.21 17.22
N GLY A 560 13.16 -1.87 16.16
CA GLY A 560 11.81 -2.42 16.10
C GLY A 560 11.63 -3.63 17.03
N HIS A 561 10.37 -4.00 17.27
CA HIS A 561 10.05 -5.17 18.11
C HIS A 561 10.07 -6.50 17.36
N ALA A 562 10.10 -6.47 16.02
CA ALA A 562 10.00 -7.68 15.20
C ALA A 562 11.07 -8.75 15.46
N PRO A 563 12.35 -8.42 15.71
CA PRO A 563 13.38 -9.44 16.00
C PRO A 563 13.03 -10.31 17.21
N PHE A 564 12.33 -9.75 18.19
CA PHE A 564 12.01 -10.43 19.44
C PHE A 564 10.66 -11.15 19.43
N MET A 565 9.85 -11.00 18.37
CA MET A 565 8.49 -11.56 18.31
C MET A 565 8.45 -13.10 18.23
N GLY A 566 9.57 -13.74 17.86
CA GLY A 566 9.71 -15.20 17.82
C GLY A 566 9.99 -15.84 19.17
N LEU A 567 10.41 -15.04 20.16
CA LEU A 567 10.77 -15.55 21.48
C LEU A 567 9.55 -16.14 22.22
N PRO A 568 9.75 -17.21 23.01
CA PRO A 568 8.69 -17.84 23.77
C PRO A 568 8.16 -16.92 24.90
N LYS A 569 6.86 -17.09 25.22
CA LYS A 569 6.28 -16.42 26.39
C LYS A 569 6.79 -17.06 27.68
N GLY A 570 7.05 -16.26 28.68
CA GLY A 570 7.67 -16.69 29.95
C GLY A 570 9.18 -16.47 29.94
N LYS A 571 9.95 -17.39 30.47
CA LYS A 571 11.41 -17.29 30.47
C LYS A 571 11.97 -17.47 29.07
N VAL A 572 12.78 -16.52 28.63
CA VAL A 572 13.43 -16.56 27.33
C VAL A 572 14.70 -17.41 27.45
N PRO A 573 14.93 -18.39 26.56
CA PRO A 573 16.19 -19.11 26.47
C PRO A 573 17.34 -18.16 26.14
N ILE A 574 18.50 -18.39 26.80
CA ILE A 574 19.67 -17.54 26.55
C ILE A 574 20.21 -17.68 25.14
N SER A 575 20.16 -18.88 24.56
CA SER A 575 20.58 -19.16 23.17
C SER A 575 19.82 -18.32 22.14
N GLU A 576 18.48 -18.29 22.22
CA GLU A 576 17.66 -17.52 21.28
C GLU A 576 17.91 -16.00 21.41
N LEU A 577 18.11 -15.52 22.64
CA LEU A 577 18.40 -14.10 22.88
C LEU A 577 19.82 -13.74 22.40
N ALA A 578 20.80 -14.63 22.60
CA ALA A 578 22.16 -14.49 22.11
C ALA A 578 22.20 -14.42 20.57
N ASP A 579 21.47 -15.29 19.89
CA ASP A 579 21.36 -15.29 18.44
C ASP A 579 20.78 -13.98 17.89
N ILE A 580 19.71 -13.47 18.51
CA ILE A 580 19.13 -12.17 18.12
C ILE A 580 20.16 -11.03 18.30
N PHE A 581 20.88 -11.02 19.41
CA PHE A 581 21.87 -9.98 19.66
C PHE A 581 23.04 -10.09 18.69
N ARG A 582 23.57 -11.30 18.49
CA ARG A 582 24.71 -11.55 17.62
C ARG A 582 24.43 -11.20 16.16
N HIS A 583 23.29 -11.66 15.64
CA HIS A 583 23.00 -11.59 14.22
C HIS A 583 22.15 -10.38 13.80
N VAL A 584 21.50 -9.71 14.75
CA VAL A 584 20.58 -8.60 14.43
C VAL A 584 20.93 -7.33 15.19
N ILE A 585 21.04 -7.39 16.54
CA ILE A 585 21.11 -6.16 17.33
C ILE A 585 22.50 -5.53 17.26
N LEU A 586 23.57 -6.30 17.49
CA LEU A 586 24.93 -5.77 17.46
C LEU A 586 25.31 -5.26 16.07
N PRO A 587 25.10 -5.99 14.95
CA PRO A 587 25.36 -5.47 13.62
C PRO A 587 24.56 -4.20 13.29
N LEU A 588 23.31 -4.13 13.74
CA LEU A 588 22.47 -2.95 13.54
C LEU A 588 23.02 -1.72 14.33
N LEU A 589 23.54 -1.93 15.53
CA LEU A 589 24.18 -0.87 16.30
C LEU A 589 25.49 -0.41 15.65
N GLU A 590 26.30 -1.34 15.11
CA GLU A 590 27.51 -1.01 14.36
C GLU A 590 27.19 -0.12 13.15
N GLU A 591 26.14 -0.47 12.38
CA GLU A 591 25.66 0.34 11.25
C GLU A 591 25.17 1.72 11.69
N TYR A 592 24.37 1.79 12.75
CA TYR A 592 23.78 3.06 13.22
C TYR A 592 24.81 4.05 13.76
N PHE A 593 25.85 3.55 14.43
CA PHE A 593 26.88 4.34 15.07
C PHE A 593 28.17 4.44 14.24
N PHE A 594 28.21 3.87 13.01
CA PHE A 594 29.41 3.88 12.17
C PHE A 594 30.65 3.39 12.89
N GLU A 595 30.54 2.25 13.59
CA GLU A 595 31.59 1.64 14.40
C GLU A 595 32.10 2.52 15.56
N ASP A 596 31.34 3.54 15.97
CA ASP A 596 31.61 4.26 17.23
C ASP A 596 31.28 3.36 18.44
N TRP A 597 32.21 2.50 18.76
CA TRP A 597 32.07 1.52 19.83
C TRP A 597 31.75 2.13 21.18
N GLN A 598 32.20 3.36 21.45
CA GLN A 598 31.89 4.05 22.71
C GLN A 598 30.37 4.34 22.81
N LYS A 599 29.72 4.75 21.71
CA LYS A 599 28.26 4.95 21.71
C LYS A 599 27.52 3.62 21.82
N ILE A 600 28.02 2.57 21.15
CA ILE A 600 27.43 1.21 21.25
C ILE A 600 27.49 0.76 22.72
N ARG A 601 28.62 0.92 23.41
CA ARG A 601 28.74 0.63 24.85
C ARG A 601 27.78 1.45 25.71
N LEU A 602 27.50 2.71 25.37
CA LEU A 602 26.50 3.53 26.05
C LEU A 602 25.08 2.96 25.86
N VAL A 603 24.71 2.48 24.67
CA VAL A 603 23.43 1.81 24.46
C VAL A 603 23.30 0.55 25.30
N LEU A 604 24.36 -0.28 25.33
CA LEU A 604 24.41 -1.56 26.03
C LEU A 604 24.71 -1.43 27.53
N ASN A 605 24.95 -0.20 28.01
CA ASN A 605 25.30 0.11 29.41
C ASN A 605 26.64 -0.48 29.88
N ASP A 606 27.51 -0.89 28.95
CA ASP A 606 28.75 -1.61 29.27
C ASP A 606 29.73 -0.80 30.19
N GLN A 607 29.75 0.53 30.03
CA GLN A 607 30.55 1.42 30.83
C GLN A 607 30.15 1.43 32.32
N ARG A 608 28.97 0.93 32.70
CA ARG A 608 28.48 0.87 34.10
C ARG A 608 28.47 -0.54 34.67
N LYS A 609 28.76 -1.58 33.85
CA LYS A 609 28.84 -2.95 34.29
C LYS A 609 30.20 -3.19 35.00
N CYS A 610 30.17 -3.65 36.24
CA CYS A 610 31.39 -3.87 37.04
C CYS A 610 32.19 -5.09 36.57
N ASP A 611 31.49 -6.16 36.14
CA ASP A 611 32.09 -7.38 35.61
C ASP A 611 32.27 -7.25 34.10
N THR A 612 33.51 -7.33 33.62
CA THR A 612 33.85 -7.29 32.20
C THR A 612 33.28 -8.47 31.45
N ALA A 613 33.04 -9.62 32.10
CA ALA A 613 32.38 -10.77 31.48
C ALA A 613 30.93 -10.50 31.07
N ASN A 614 30.28 -9.47 31.63
CA ASN A 614 28.94 -9.04 31.29
C ASN A 614 28.92 -7.86 30.27
N GLN A 615 30.08 -7.34 29.87
CA GLN A 615 30.18 -6.28 28.86
C GLN A 615 30.15 -6.89 27.45
N PHE A 616 29.27 -6.45 26.61
CA PHE A 616 29.14 -6.95 25.22
C PHE A 616 30.29 -6.47 24.34
N VAL A 617 30.86 -5.31 24.64
CA VAL A 617 31.97 -4.71 23.91
C VAL A 617 33.10 -4.45 24.88
N VAL A 618 34.24 -5.11 24.65
CA VAL A 618 35.45 -5.03 25.48
C VAL A 618 36.64 -4.56 24.65
N ALA A 619 37.60 -3.94 25.31
CA ALA A 619 38.86 -3.62 24.67
C ALA A 619 39.67 -4.91 24.42
N ALA A 620 40.17 -5.06 23.23
CA ALA A 620 41.16 -6.08 22.90
C ALA A 620 42.55 -5.61 23.38
N ASP A 621 43.42 -6.57 23.64
CA ASP A 621 44.80 -6.27 23.93
C ASP A 621 45.48 -5.64 22.71
N ALA A 622 46.37 -4.67 22.95
CA ALA A 622 47.10 -4.07 21.84
C ALA A 622 47.97 -5.12 21.14
N PRO A 623 48.01 -5.12 19.79
CA PRO A 623 48.77 -6.10 19.03
C PRO A 623 50.29 -5.82 19.15
N GLU A 624 50.89 -6.18 20.30
CA GLU A 624 52.30 -5.98 20.56
C GLU A 624 53.21 -6.71 19.57
N ASP A 625 52.74 -7.81 19.00
CA ASP A 625 53.42 -8.58 17.97
C ASP A 625 53.53 -7.84 16.61
N LEU A 626 52.62 -6.90 16.36
CA LEU A 626 52.63 -6.11 15.10
C LEU A 626 53.43 -4.80 15.24
N PHE A 627 53.30 -4.10 16.36
CA PHE A 627 53.82 -2.73 16.52
C PHE A 627 54.86 -2.59 17.64
N GLY A 628 55.10 -3.63 18.44
CA GLY A 628 56.00 -3.64 19.58
C GLY A 628 55.38 -3.03 20.86
N PRO A 629 56.02 -3.23 22.02
CA PRO A 629 55.44 -2.87 23.31
C PRO A 629 55.40 -1.37 23.60
N GLU A 630 56.05 -0.54 22.76
CA GLU A 630 56.05 0.92 22.91
C GLU A 630 54.86 1.59 22.17
N TYR A 631 54.11 0.83 21.36
CA TYR A 631 52.98 1.35 20.63
C TYR A 631 51.72 1.34 21.48
N ALA A 632 51.22 2.53 21.80
CA ALA A 632 49.90 2.72 22.41
C ALA A 632 48.95 3.29 21.36
N PRO A 633 47.96 2.54 20.89
CA PRO A 633 46.99 3.07 19.96
C PRO A 633 46.19 4.23 20.59
N PRO A 634 45.82 5.26 19.80
CA PRO A 634 45.04 6.41 20.31
C PRO A 634 43.68 6.02 20.88
N GLU A 635 43.09 4.93 20.37
CA GLU A 635 41.86 4.31 20.86
C GLU A 635 42.07 2.81 21.05
N PRO A 636 41.40 2.17 22.04
CA PRO A 636 41.46 0.72 22.20
C PRO A 636 40.87 0.05 20.96
N ASP A 637 41.43 -1.06 20.56
CA ASP A 637 40.78 -1.98 19.64
C ASP A 637 39.59 -2.63 20.37
N TRP A 638 38.39 -2.45 19.82
CA TRP A 638 37.15 -2.92 20.43
C TRP A 638 36.68 -4.22 19.78
N ARG A 639 36.23 -5.18 20.57
CA ARG A 639 35.69 -6.44 20.11
C ARG A 639 34.39 -6.82 20.82
N ILE A 640 33.56 -7.60 20.18
CA ILE A 640 32.40 -8.25 20.80
C ILE A 640 32.89 -9.33 21.74
N ASN A 641 32.33 -9.39 22.94
CA ASN A 641 32.66 -10.38 23.97
C ASN A 641 31.68 -11.56 23.90
N PRO A 642 32.08 -12.75 23.40
CA PRO A 642 31.19 -13.92 23.28
C PRO A 642 30.63 -14.35 24.64
N LYS A 643 31.40 -14.22 25.73
CA LYS A 643 30.97 -14.59 27.09
C LYS A 643 29.75 -13.79 27.55
N ALA A 644 29.64 -12.52 27.17
CA ALA A 644 28.51 -11.69 27.54
C ALA A 644 27.21 -12.14 26.82
N LEU A 645 27.33 -12.66 25.63
CA LEU A 645 26.16 -13.17 24.87
C LEU A 645 25.53 -14.38 25.57
N ALA A 646 26.29 -15.21 26.21
CA ALA A 646 25.83 -16.40 26.95
C ALA A 646 25.33 -16.10 28.37
N ARG A 647 25.39 -14.85 28.85
CA ARG A 647 25.07 -14.51 30.24
C ARG A 647 23.80 -13.68 30.35
N MET A 648 22.76 -14.20 31.02
CA MET A 648 21.53 -13.47 31.27
C MET A 648 21.73 -12.17 32.05
N ASN A 649 22.73 -12.14 32.95
CA ASN A 649 23.13 -10.93 33.65
C ASN A 649 23.53 -9.80 32.70
N ALA A 650 24.23 -10.10 31.61
CA ALA A 650 24.66 -9.10 30.65
C ALA A 650 23.46 -8.32 30.06
N TYR A 651 22.35 -9.01 29.75
CA TYR A 651 21.12 -8.41 29.22
C TYR A 651 20.33 -7.63 30.27
N ALA A 652 20.16 -8.19 31.48
CA ALA A 652 19.49 -7.49 32.57
C ALA A 652 20.25 -6.20 32.97
N GLN A 653 21.57 -6.23 32.91
CA GLN A 653 22.45 -5.07 33.22
C GLN A 653 22.42 -3.99 32.12
N ILE A 654 21.85 -4.26 30.93
CA ILE A 654 21.49 -3.19 29.99
C ILE A 654 20.47 -2.28 30.66
N ILE A 655 19.51 -2.83 31.41
CA ILE A 655 18.41 -2.08 32.03
C ILE A 655 18.91 -1.39 33.31
N ASP A 656 19.45 -2.18 34.22
CA ASP A 656 20.00 -1.72 35.49
C ASP A 656 21.35 -2.39 35.76
N ALA A 657 22.43 -1.60 35.87
CA ALA A 657 23.78 -2.09 36.06
C ALA A 657 23.97 -2.96 37.34
N ALA A 658 23.09 -2.82 38.33
CA ALA A 658 23.10 -3.62 39.56
C ALA A 658 22.21 -4.88 39.44
N ALA A 659 21.55 -5.13 38.31
CA ALA A 659 20.71 -6.31 38.14
C ALA A 659 21.52 -7.60 38.25
N THR A 660 20.93 -8.58 38.95
CA THR A 660 21.48 -9.94 39.07
C THR A 660 20.39 -10.94 38.68
N CYS A 661 20.72 -11.87 37.81
CA CYS A 661 19.88 -12.99 37.39
C CYS A 661 20.57 -14.31 37.79
N THR A 662 19.78 -15.35 37.99
CA THR A 662 20.34 -16.71 38.04
C THR A 662 20.75 -17.05 36.60
N GLU A 663 21.98 -17.48 36.42
CA GLU A 663 22.45 -17.92 35.10
C GLU A 663 21.69 -19.15 34.64
N ASP A 664 21.55 -19.26 33.33
CA ASP A 664 20.91 -20.39 32.69
C ASP A 664 21.84 -21.61 32.77
N PRO A 665 21.37 -22.82 33.07
CA PRO A 665 22.19 -24.03 33.05
C PRO A 665 22.91 -24.28 31.70
N GLU A 666 22.37 -23.79 30.62
CA GLU A 666 22.95 -23.90 29.26
C GLU A 666 23.98 -22.79 28.96
N ALA A 667 24.24 -21.86 29.88
CA ALA A 667 25.10 -20.69 29.63
C ALA A 667 26.53 -21.08 29.25
N ASP A 668 27.08 -22.12 29.87
CA ASP A 668 28.44 -22.57 29.60
C ASP A 668 28.55 -23.21 28.19
N GLU A 669 27.58 -24.04 27.78
CA GLU A 669 27.51 -24.62 26.42
C GLU A 669 27.36 -23.52 25.35
N VAL A 670 26.47 -22.58 25.57
CA VAL A 670 26.29 -21.43 24.68
C VAL A 670 27.55 -20.58 24.56
N ALA A 671 28.29 -20.40 25.70
CA ALA A 671 29.52 -19.66 25.69
C ALA A 671 30.61 -20.37 24.88
N GLU A 672 30.75 -21.69 25.00
CA GLU A 672 31.71 -22.49 24.23
C GLU A 672 31.42 -22.48 22.74
N GLU A 673 30.12 -22.61 22.35
CA GLU A 673 29.71 -22.48 20.95
C GLU A 673 30.02 -21.10 20.37
N MET A 674 29.68 -20.03 21.11
CA MET A 674 29.92 -18.66 20.69
C MET A 674 31.43 -18.32 20.59
N GLU A 675 32.27 -18.85 21.49
CA GLU A 675 33.74 -18.70 21.43
C GLU A 675 34.31 -19.47 20.22
N ALA A 676 33.90 -20.71 20.00
CA ALA A 676 34.36 -21.53 18.89
C ALA A 676 34.03 -20.90 17.53
N ASP A 677 32.81 -20.37 17.38
CA ASP A 677 32.38 -19.68 16.17
C ASP A 677 33.12 -18.35 15.95
N TYR A 678 33.36 -17.60 17.02
CA TYR A 678 34.11 -16.35 16.95
C TYR A 678 35.58 -16.57 16.61
N ASP A 679 36.22 -17.56 17.23
CA ASP A 679 37.63 -17.95 16.92
C ASP A 679 37.74 -18.53 15.50
N SER A 680 36.70 -19.23 14.99
CA SER A 680 36.66 -19.70 13.61
C SER A 680 36.53 -18.57 12.62
N ALA A 681 35.77 -17.51 12.93
CA ALA A 681 35.61 -16.32 12.10
C ALA A 681 36.88 -15.42 12.13
N THR A 682 37.52 -15.26 13.32
CA THR A 682 38.73 -14.47 13.44
C THR A 682 40.01 -15.22 13.04
N SER A 683 40.03 -16.54 13.16
CA SER A 683 41.16 -17.38 12.70
C SER A 683 41.20 -17.55 11.17
N ARG A 684 40.09 -17.33 10.48
CA ARG A 684 40.08 -17.26 9.02
C ARG A 684 40.91 -16.09 8.47
N ASP A 685 41.20 -15.07 9.29
CA ASP A 685 42.04 -13.94 8.85
C ASP A 685 43.53 -14.12 9.16
N LYS A 686 43.98 -15.13 9.92
CA LYS A 686 45.38 -15.20 10.41
C LYS A 686 46.23 -16.36 9.90
N THR A 687 45.68 -17.44 9.36
CA THR A 687 46.57 -18.53 8.85
C THR A 687 45.90 -19.26 7.69
N SER A 688 46.61 -19.24 6.56
CA SER A 688 46.32 -19.94 5.33
C SER A 688 45.03 -19.46 4.62
N SER A 689 45.23 -18.67 3.59
CA SER A 689 44.27 -18.72 2.46
C SER A 689 43.93 -20.20 2.24
N PRO A 690 42.65 -20.63 2.36
CA PRO A 690 42.27 -21.93 1.90
C PRO A 690 42.81 -22.00 0.49
N ASN A 691 43.45 -23.10 0.11
CA ASN A 691 43.92 -23.30 -1.26
C ASN A 691 42.74 -22.98 -2.18
N PHE A 692 42.73 -21.75 -2.68
CA PHE A 692 41.66 -21.29 -3.56
C PHE A 692 41.76 -22.11 -4.84
N THR A 693 40.84 -23.02 -5.03
CA THR A 693 40.68 -23.76 -6.26
C THR A 693 39.77 -22.94 -7.16
N PRO A 694 40.29 -22.41 -8.28
CA PRO A 694 39.43 -21.69 -9.23
C PRO A 694 38.30 -22.57 -9.70
N PRO A 695 37.08 -22.03 -9.88
CA PRO A 695 35.98 -22.79 -10.45
C PRO A 695 36.38 -23.32 -11.84
N GLU A 696 36.10 -24.60 -12.09
CA GLU A 696 36.48 -25.26 -13.37
C GLU A 696 35.55 -24.87 -14.51
N SER A 697 34.37 -24.31 -14.23
CA SER A 697 33.37 -23.92 -15.23
C SER A 697 32.73 -22.56 -14.93
N LEU A 698 32.18 -21.91 -15.96
CA LEU A 698 31.41 -20.68 -15.84
C LEU A 698 30.18 -20.86 -14.94
N ASP A 699 29.51 -22.03 -15.02
CA ASP A 699 28.32 -22.33 -14.22
C ASP A 699 28.65 -22.47 -12.73
N GLU A 700 29.81 -22.99 -12.38
CA GLU A 700 30.30 -23.09 -11.02
C GLU A 700 30.67 -21.69 -10.49
N ALA A 701 31.32 -20.88 -11.30
CA ALA A 701 31.64 -19.50 -10.98
C ALA A 701 30.38 -18.62 -10.78
N MET A 702 29.34 -18.85 -11.58
CA MET A 702 28.05 -18.12 -11.47
C MET A 702 27.25 -18.47 -10.21
N ARG A 703 27.56 -19.55 -9.51
CA ARG A 703 26.96 -19.86 -8.20
C ARG A 703 27.55 -19.05 -7.05
N CYS A 704 28.71 -18.46 -7.26
CA CYS A 704 29.31 -17.53 -6.32
C CYS A 704 28.69 -16.12 -6.49
N ALA A 705 28.95 -15.14 -5.66
CA ALA A 705 28.36 -13.81 -5.76
C ALA A 705 28.71 -13.12 -7.10
N VAL A 706 27.69 -12.71 -7.88
CA VAL A 706 27.84 -12.09 -9.21
C VAL A 706 27.50 -10.61 -9.12
N LEU A 707 28.40 -9.73 -9.59
CA LEU A 707 28.17 -8.32 -9.82
C LEU A 707 28.01 -8.07 -11.33
N GLN A 708 26.78 -7.78 -11.79
CA GLN A 708 26.49 -7.34 -13.15
C GLN A 708 26.20 -5.83 -13.17
N THR A 709 26.76 -5.11 -14.15
CA THR A 709 26.40 -3.74 -14.44
C THR A 709 25.84 -3.65 -15.85
N GLU A 710 24.84 -2.80 -16.09
CA GLU A 710 24.20 -2.65 -17.42
C GLU A 710 25.18 -2.19 -18.51
N GLU A 711 26.22 -1.44 -18.13
CA GLU A 711 27.24 -0.91 -19.04
C GLU A 711 28.16 -2.01 -19.61
N TYR A 712 28.19 -3.18 -18.92
CA TYR A 712 29.05 -4.32 -19.26
C TYR A 712 28.28 -5.63 -19.23
N LYS A 713 27.09 -5.68 -19.88
CA LYS A 713 26.20 -6.88 -19.93
C LYS A 713 26.92 -8.18 -20.30
N ASP A 714 27.96 -8.06 -21.09
CA ASP A 714 28.70 -9.20 -21.59
C ASP A 714 29.92 -9.57 -20.74
N ILE A 715 30.15 -8.85 -19.65
CA ILE A 715 31.28 -9.08 -18.75
C ILE A 715 30.73 -9.32 -17.34
N VAL A 716 31.07 -10.48 -16.81
CA VAL A 716 30.64 -10.92 -15.48
C VAL A 716 31.82 -10.85 -14.52
N PHE A 717 31.67 -10.06 -13.44
CA PHE A 717 32.59 -10.03 -12.32
C PHE A 717 32.10 -10.94 -11.22
N ILE A 718 32.95 -11.82 -10.73
CA ILE A 718 32.64 -12.71 -9.63
C ILE A 718 33.63 -12.41 -8.50
N LYS A 719 33.14 -12.02 -7.35
CA LYS A 719 33.92 -11.78 -6.14
C LYS A 719 33.83 -13.04 -5.26
N PHE A 720 34.94 -13.67 -4.96
CA PHE A 720 35.01 -14.84 -4.09
C PHE A 720 35.22 -14.44 -2.63
N ASP A 721 36.16 -13.54 -2.41
CA ASP A 721 36.48 -12.98 -1.08
C ASP A 721 37.02 -11.55 -1.21
N SER A 722 37.52 -10.96 -0.14
CA SER A 722 38.07 -9.59 -0.15
C SER A 722 39.25 -9.40 -1.10
N GLN A 723 39.92 -10.46 -1.52
CA GLN A 723 41.16 -10.44 -2.30
C GLN A 723 41.07 -11.10 -3.68
N HIS A 724 40.07 -11.99 -3.92
CA HIS A 724 40.00 -12.78 -5.15
C HIS A 724 38.79 -12.43 -5.99
N TYR A 725 39.04 -12.19 -7.28
CA TYR A 725 38.01 -11.84 -8.27
C TYR A 725 38.23 -12.67 -9.54
N ALA A 726 37.18 -13.03 -10.25
CA ALA A 726 37.23 -13.56 -11.62
C ALA A 726 36.44 -12.66 -12.58
N ILE A 727 36.92 -12.54 -13.78
CA ILE A 727 36.30 -11.74 -14.84
C ILE A 727 36.00 -12.69 -16.03
N TYR A 728 34.74 -12.67 -16.46
CA TYR A 728 34.29 -13.43 -17.62
C TYR A 728 33.76 -12.49 -18.70
N ASP A 729 34.21 -12.67 -19.94
CA ASP A 729 33.70 -12.00 -21.13
C ASP A 729 32.72 -12.92 -21.86
N ASN A 730 31.44 -12.64 -21.80
CA ASN A 730 30.38 -13.43 -22.42
C ASN A 730 30.30 -13.24 -23.95
N ARG A 731 30.93 -12.18 -24.50
CA ARG A 731 30.91 -11.88 -25.94
C ARG A 731 31.65 -12.95 -26.76
N SER A 732 32.50 -13.70 -26.09
CA SER A 732 33.36 -14.71 -26.75
C SER A 732 32.83 -16.14 -26.75
N LYS A 733 31.58 -16.37 -26.35
CA LYS A 733 30.96 -17.72 -26.28
C LYS A 733 31.11 -18.57 -27.54
N ASN A 734 31.36 -17.97 -28.69
CA ASN A 734 31.47 -18.67 -29.99
C ASN A 734 32.88 -18.78 -30.56
N LYS A 735 33.95 -18.36 -29.86
CA LYS A 735 35.31 -18.32 -30.49
C LYS A 735 36.45 -18.85 -29.64
N ILE A 736 36.26 -19.41 -28.47
CA ILE A 736 37.36 -19.87 -27.63
C ILE A 736 37.28 -21.41 -27.42
N PRO A 737 38.23 -22.17 -27.95
CA PRO A 737 38.24 -23.63 -27.78
C PRO A 737 38.61 -24.11 -26.38
N ASN A 738 39.02 -23.24 -25.46
CA ASN A 738 39.41 -23.60 -24.10
C ASN A 738 38.89 -22.57 -23.10
N GLN A 739 37.73 -22.85 -22.53
CA GLN A 739 37.16 -22.07 -21.39
C GLN A 739 38.12 -21.93 -20.20
N ARG A 740 39.09 -22.86 -20.05
CA ARG A 740 40.12 -22.81 -19.01
C ARG A 740 41.09 -21.64 -19.12
N GLN A 741 41.34 -21.08 -20.28
CA GLN A 741 42.31 -19.97 -20.43
C GLN A 741 41.76 -18.59 -20.05
N PHE A 742 40.44 -18.40 -20.04
CA PHE A 742 39.84 -17.12 -19.64
C PHE A 742 39.58 -17.02 -18.15
N CYS A 743 39.36 -18.14 -17.47
CA CYS A 743 39.26 -18.18 -15.99
C CYS A 743 40.58 -17.87 -15.28
N LEU A 744 41.65 -17.67 -16.01
CA LEU A 744 42.98 -17.75 -15.48
C LEU A 744 43.69 -16.45 -15.28
N LYS A 745 43.02 -15.40 -15.17
CA LYS A 745 43.68 -14.28 -14.51
C LYS A 745 43.02 -14.05 -13.18
N PHE A 746 43.16 -15.02 -12.31
CA PHE A 746 43.22 -14.77 -10.91
C PHE A 746 44.29 -13.74 -10.70
N VAL A 747 43.85 -12.59 -10.48
CA VAL A 747 44.73 -11.56 -10.12
C VAL A 747 44.61 -11.48 -8.63
N ASP A 748 45.66 -11.93 -7.95
CA ASP A 748 46.00 -11.41 -6.66
C ASP A 748 45.72 -9.90 -6.71
N SER A 749 44.91 -9.38 -5.79
CA SER A 749 44.49 -7.97 -5.80
C SER A 749 45.69 -7.04 -6.04
N ASP A 750 46.84 -7.36 -5.48
CA ASP A 750 48.09 -6.61 -5.63
C ASP A 750 48.64 -6.57 -7.04
N SER A 751 48.44 -7.59 -7.88
CA SER A 751 48.97 -7.60 -9.25
C SER A 751 48.03 -6.91 -10.26
N LEU A 752 46.73 -6.90 -10.01
CA LEU A 752 45.75 -6.10 -10.80
C LEU A 752 45.88 -4.62 -10.48
N PHE A 753 46.05 -4.31 -9.22
CA PHE A 753 46.17 -2.94 -8.75
C PHE A 753 47.55 -2.30 -9.03
N ARG A 754 48.60 -3.06 -9.24
CA ARG A 754 49.91 -2.51 -9.64
C ARG A 754 49.90 -1.87 -11.02
N ASP A 755 49.08 -2.36 -11.92
CA ASP A 755 49.04 -1.87 -13.31
C ASP A 755 47.92 -0.81 -13.52
N VAL A 756 46.96 -0.74 -12.62
CA VAL A 756 45.87 0.23 -12.66
C VAL A 756 46.05 1.18 -11.49
N LYS A 757 46.43 2.43 -11.72
CA LYS A 757 46.51 3.47 -10.70
C LYS A 757 45.11 3.78 -10.18
N LEU A 758 44.68 3.08 -9.13
CA LEU A 758 43.45 3.39 -8.39
C LEU A 758 43.77 4.44 -7.34
N GLN A 759 42.96 5.50 -7.25
CA GLN A 759 43.06 6.46 -6.14
C GLN A 759 42.45 5.84 -4.88
N GLU A 760 43.07 6.07 -3.73
CA GLU A 760 42.49 5.68 -2.44
C GLU A 760 41.09 6.31 -2.28
N GLY A 761 40.11 5.52 -1.86
CA GLY A 761 38.71 5.97 -1.67
C GLY A 761 37.79 5.75 -2.88
N CYS A 762 38.25 5.07 -3.96
CA CYS A 762 37.38 4.73 -5.09
C CYS A 762 36.29 3.74 -4.69
N THR A 763 35.07 3.99 -5.14
CA THR A 763 33.95 3.02 -5.01
C THR A 763 34.25 1.77 -5.87
N THR A 764 33.61 0.63 -5.53
CA THR A 764 33.73 -0.63 -6.30
C THR A 764 33.45 -0.42 -7.79
N TYR A 765 32.49 0.44 -8.14
CA TYR A 765 32.16 0.82 -9.51
C TYR A 765 33.30 1.55 -10.22
N GLN A 766 33.93 2.51 -9.55
CA GLN A 766 35.07 3.27 -10.11
C GLN A 766 36.28 2.36 -10.32
N CYS A 767 36.51 1.41 -9.41
CA CYS A 767 37.55 0.39 -9.56
C CYS A 767 37.28 -0.51 -10.76
N ILE A 768 36.05 -1.00 -10.93
CA ILE A 768 35.62 -1.81 -12.08
C ILE A 768 35.84 -1.05 -13.38
N ARG A 769 35.42 0.21 -13.46
CA ARG A 769 35.57 1.05 -14.65
C ARG A 769 37.03 1.28 -15.04
N ALA A 770 37.89 1.56 -14.06
CA ALA A 770 39.33 1.75 -14.28
C ALA A 770 40.00 0.47 -14.77
N ILE A 771 39.64 -0.70 -14.22
CA ILE A 771 40.15 -2.02 -14.63
C ILE A 771 39.69 -2.31 -16.07
N MET A 772 38.43 -2.03 -16.40
CA MET A 772 37.90 -2.29 -17.74
C MET A 772 38.53 -1.38 -18.80
N SER A 773 38.77 -0.09 -18.48
CA SER A 773 39.51 0.82 -19.37
C SER A 773 40.92 0.29 -19.64
N ALA A 774 41.64 -0.13 -18.60
CA ALA A 774 42.99 -0.68 -18.75
C ALA A 774 43.03 -2.00 -19.52
N LEU A 775 41.97 -2.82 -19.45
CA LEU A 775 41.82 -4.05 -20.25
C LEU A 775 41.50 -3.76 -21.72
N GLN A 776 40.73 -2.73 -22.02
CA GLN A 776 40.43 -2.25 -23.36
C GLN A 776 41.66 -1.67 -24.06
N ASP A 777 42.47 -0.87 -23.34
CA ASP A 777 43.73 -0.29 -23.84
C ASP A 777 44.81 -1.35 -24.15
N ARG A 778 44.72 -2.54 -23.55
CA ARG A 778 45.63 -3.68 -23.88
C ARG A 778 45.16 -4.55 -25.03
N GLN A 779 43.92 -4.35 -25.53
CA GLN A 779 43.39 -5.04 -26.70
C GLN A 779 43.54 -4.24 -28.01
N GLN A 780 43.93 -2.98 -27.92
CA GLN A 780 44.43 -2.14 -29.05
C GLN A 780 45.97 -2.24 -29.14
#